data_61d23c4907f7da88c7daa5819c673a26
#
_entry.id   61d23c4907f7da88c7daa5819c673a26
#
_cell.length_a   1.000
_cell.length_b   1.000
_cell.length_c   1.000
_cell.angle_alpha   90.00
_cell.angle_beta   90.00
_cell.angle_gamma   90.00
#
_symmetry.space_group_name_H-M   'P 1'
#
loop_
_entity.id
_entity.type
_entity.pdbx_description
1 polymer ?
#
loop_
_entity_poly.entity_id
_entity_poly.type
_entity_poly.pdbx_seq_one_letter_code
_entity_poly.pdbx_strand_id
1 'polypeptide(L)'
;MKFTLSWLKDHLETQASLDEITYALTDLGLEVEGVDNPAAKLAAFTIGKVIQAEKHPDADKLRVCQVETASGVTQIICGAPNAREGITAVVAAPGVYVPGIDTTIGVGKIRGIESFGMMCSEREMELSDEHDGIIELESGEVGQSYAEWFAQNDPELVDPVIEIAITPNRPDALGVRGIARDLAARGLGKLKDRDVAPVPTSFTSDFAVLIDEDTLDGCPIFCGRIIRGVKNGPSPDWLQQALRAIGLRPISFLVDVTNFFTMDRNRPLHVFDADKLSGNLRVHRAQGGEEIAALDEKTYQFSEGQMVISDDRGAQSIAGIMGGADTGCADDTVNVFVESAYWNPVQIAYAGRALQINSDARYRFERGVDPAFTLEGLEHAVRMIVDHAGGDSSQIIQAGAVPNTERAFKLDVERVKSLVGMDIPERMQRSTLTDLGFRLEGDMAHVPSWRPDVMGEADLVEEVARMASLTKLVGKPLARVELGVPKPMLSLSQTREQTARRMIAALGYNECVTYSFIDRKSAVMFGGGADATMLSNPISSEMSHMRPSLLPGLLQAAARNQARGISDMALFEVGPVWHGGEPEDQETLACGILVGHTGPKDVHGTRRAVDSYDSKADVEAVLQALGAPSKVQFQRGLSEWWHPGRSARMALGKTSLAGFGEIHPKVLAALDLKGPVVAFAVHTKNVPVPKSKSATRPALNISDLQAVERDFAFVVDQSVEAITLVNAAKGADKVLIDEVRVFDEFSGGSLAPGLKSLAVTVRLQPKDTTLKDADIEAVAEKIVAKVTKATGGSLRG
;
A
#
# COMPACT_ATOMS: atom_id res chain seq x y z
N MET A 1 1.82 -17.38 2.40
CA MET A 1 2.23 -18.76 2.78
C MET A 1 1.89 -19.69 1.64
N LYS A 2 2.91 -20.46 1.16
CA LYS A 2 2.71 -21.44 0.08
C LYS A 2 2.84 -22.85 0.62
N PHE A 3 2.06 -23.76 0.07
CA PHE A 3 2.14 -25.20 0.37
C PHE A 3 1.47 -25.98 -0.76
N THR A 4 1.82 -27.26 -0.91
CA THR A 4 1.18 -28.15 -1.89
C THR A 4 -0.04 -28.86 -1.31
N LEU A 5 -0.93 -29.33 -2.18
CA LEU A 5 -2.11 -30.09 -1.75
C LEU A 5 -1.71 -31.42 -1.09
N SER A 6 -0.69 -32.11 -1.60
CA SER A 6 -0.21 -33.35 -1.00
C SER A 6 0.40 -33.10 0.39
N TRP A 7 1.20 -32.02 0.54
CA TRP A 7 1.74 -31.63 1.85
C TRP A 7 0.64 -31.33 2.87
N LEU A 8 -0.44 -30.64 2.45
CA LEU A 8 -1.62 -30.46 3.30
C LEU A 8 -2.24 -31.81 3.69
N LYS A 9 -2.38 -32.73 2.73
CA LYS A 9 -2.92 -34.08 2.94
C LYS A 9 -2.03 -34.97 3.80
N ASP A 10 -0.76 -34.65 3.96
CA ASP A 10 0.09 -35.29 4.98
C ASP A 10 -0.39 -35.04 6.41
N HIS A 11 -1.04 -33.91 6.65
CA HIS A 11 -1.61 -33.57 7.95
C HIS A 11 -3.13 -33.76 8.03
N LEU A 12 -3.85 -33.78 6.91
CA LEU A 12 -5.31 -33.83 6.86
C LEU A 12 -5.78 -35.05 6.09
N GLU A 13 -6.47 -35.96 6.74
CA GLU A 13 -7.20 -37.03 6.06
C GLU A 13 -8.50 -36.47 5.49
N THR A 14 -8.54 -36.25 4.18
CA THR A 14 -9.65 -35.57 3.50
C THR A 14 -9.95 -36.18 2.13
N GLN A 15 -11.24 -36.13 1.76
CA GLN A 15 -11.73 -36.41 0.40
C GLN A 15 -12.19 -35.14 -0.31
N ALA A 16 -12.01 -33.96 0.32
CA ALA A 16 -12.40 -32.69 -0.27
C ALA A 16 -11.57 -32.38 -1.52
N SER A 17 -12.23 -31.84 -2.53
CA SER A 17 -11.60 -31.36 -3.76
C SER A 17 -10.75 -30.12 -3.48
N LEU A 18 -9.89 -29.78 -4.46
CA LEU A 18 -9.09 -28.54 -4.41
C LEU A 18 -9.99 -27.30 -4.27
N ASP A 19 -11.09 -27.25 -5.01
CA ASP A 19 -12.04 -26.12 -4.97
C ASP A 19 -12.73 -26.00 -3.60
N GLU A 20 -13.13 -27.10 -2.99
CA GLU A 20 -13.71 -27.10 -1.64
C GLU A 20 -12.70 -26.62 -0.59
N ILE A 21 -11.44 -27.04 -0.69
CA ILE A 21 -10.36 -26.64 0.21
C ILE A 21 -10.07 -25.14 0.04
N THR A 22 -9.89 -24.64 -1.17
CA THR A 22 -9.57 -23.23 -1.43
C THR A 22 -10.72 -22.29 -1.04
N TYR A 23 -11.96 -22.71 -1.29
CA TYR A 23 -13.14 -21.99 -0.80
C TYR A 23 -13.15 -21.92 0.74
N ALA A 24 -12.92 -23.05 1.41
CA ALA A 24 -12.94 -23.10 2.86
C ALA A 24 -11.81 -22.27 3.49
N LEU A 25 -10.62 -22.27 2.91
CA LEU A 25 -9.51 -21.43 3.37
C LEU A 25 -9.89 -19.93 3.38
N THR A 26 -10.42 -19.44 2.27
CA THR A 26 -10.88 -18.04 2.18
C THR A 26 -12.01 -17.75 3.15
N ASP A 27 -13.00 -18.65 3.28
CA ASP A 27 -14.14 -18.50 4.20
C ASP A 27 -13.71 -18.52 5.69
N LEU A 28 -12.59 -19.16 6.00
CA LEU A 28 -11.98 -19.21 7.34
C LEU A 28 -11.10 -17.98 7.66
N GLY A 29 -10.90 -17.06 6.70
CA GLY A 29 -10.02 -15.90 6.84
C GLY A 29 -8.56 -16.18 6.49
N LEU A 30 -8.27 -17.31 5.83
CA LEU A 30 -7.00 -17.64 5.21
C LEU A 30 -7.13 -17.41 3.70
N GLU A 31 -7.14 -16.16 3.29
CA GLU A 31 -7.47 -15.73 1.92
C GLU A 31 -6.54 -16.37 0.90
N VAL A 32 -7.12 -17.08 -0.09
CA VAL A 32 -6.36 -17.67 -1.18
C VAL A 32 -5.99 -16.58 -2.18
N GLU A 33 -4.70 -16.29 -2.31
CA GLU A 33 -4.14 -15.31 -3.24
C GLU A 33 -3.91 -15.91 -4.63
N GLY A 34 -3.65 -17.22 -4.70
CA GLY A 34 -3.45 -17.93 -5.95
C GLY A 34 -3.40 -19.44 -5.79
N VAL A 35 -3.67 -20.13 -6.90
CA VAL A 35 -3.49 -21.58 -7.03
C VAL A 35 -2.76 -21.83 -8.32
N ASP A 36 -1.56 -22.42 -8.23
CA ASP A 36 -0.86 -22.95 -9.37
C ASP A 36 -1.15 -24.45 -9.46
N ASN A 37 -1.87 -24.84 -10.52
CA ASN A 37 -2.27 -26.23 -10.77
C ASN A 37 -1.68 -26.72 -12.09
N PRO A 38 -0.48 -27.33 -12.07
CA PRO A 38 0.17 -27.84 -13.26
C PRO A 38 -0.68 -28.89 -14.00
N ALA A 39 -1.40 -29.74 -13.28
CA ALA A 39 -2.29 -30.71 -13.90
C ALA A 39 -3.37 -30.05 -14.77
N ALA A 40 -3.93 -28.93 -14.34
CA ALA A 40 -4.92 -28.18 -15.12
C ALA A 40 -4.31 -27.56 -16.38
N LYS A 41 -3.07 -27.08 -16.32
CA LYS A 41 -2.33 -26.55 -17.47
C LYS A 41 -2.06 -27.65 -18.51
N LEU A 42 -1.76 -28.86 -18.03
CA LEU A 42 -1.43 -30.02 -18.88
C LEU A 42 -2.65 -30.78 -19.41
N ALA A 43 -3.84 -30.53 -18.89
CA ALA A 43 -5.05 -31.31 -19.18
C ALA A 43 -5.49 -31.29 -20.67
N ALA A 44 -5.16 -30.24 -21.41
CA ALA A 44 -5.49 -30.08 -22.82
C ALA A 44 -4.54 -30.83 -23.75
N PHE A 45 -3.40 -31.31 -23.26
CA PHE A 45 -2.42 -32.04 -24.03
C PHE A 45 -2.70 -33.54 -23.95
N THR A 46 -2.42 -34.25 -25.08
CA THR A 46 -2.67 -35.70 -25.20
C THR A 46 -1.42 -36.42 -25.67
N ILE A 47 -1.37 -37.72 -25.45
CA ILE A 47 -0.32 -38.59 -25.94
C ILE A 47 -0.61 -39.02 -27.35
N GLY A 48 0.36 -38.87 -28.24
CA GLY A 48 0.31 -39.37 -29.62
C GLY A 48 1.50 -40.23 -29.97
N LYS A 49 1.35 -41.10 -30.97
CA LYS A 49 2.44 -41.96 -31.47
C LYS A 49 2.80 -41.60 -32.90
N VAL A 50 4.08 -41.32 -33.13
CA VAL A 50 4.60 -41.06 -34.50
C VAL A 50 4.70 -42.37 -35.25
N ILE A 51 3.83 -42.59 -36.23
CA ILE A 51 3.80 -43.80 -37.05
C ILE A 51 4.63 -43.70 -38.32
N GLN A 52 4.93 -42.47 -38.76
CA GLN A 52 5.80 -42.20 -39.93
C GLN A 52 6.43 -40.81 -39.75
N ALA A 53 7.71 -40.65 -40.14
CA ALA A 53 8.43 -39.38 -40.08
C ALA A 53 9.35 -39.22 -41.30
N GLU A 54 8.91 -38.44 -42.29
CA GLU A 54 9.67 -38.19 -43.52
C GLU A 54 10.31 -36.80 -43.51
N LYS A 55 11.38 -36.62 -44.29
CA LYS A 55 11.96 -35.30 -44.49
C LYS A 55 11.01 -34.34 -45.21
N HIS A 56 10.94 -33.10 -44.75
CA HIS A 56 10.17 -32.08 -45.46
C HIS A 56 10.82 -31.79 -46.83
N PRO A 57 10.05 -31.75 -47.97
CA PRO A 57 10.61 -31.56 -49.29
C PRO A 57 11.38 -30.23 -49.46
N ASP A 58 10.96 -29.18 -48.79
CA ASP A 58 11.49 -27.82 -48.94
C ASP A 58 12.22 -27.29 -47.69
N ALA A 59 12.58 -28.16 -46.72
CA ALA A 59 13.26 -27.73 -45.49
C ALA A 59 14.05 -28.86 -44.81
N ASP A 60 15.39 -28.80 -44.86
CA ASP A 60 16.28 -29.83 -44.32
C ASP A 60 16.14 -30.14 -42.84
N LYS A 61 15.69 -29.17 -42.05
CA LYS A 61 15.53 -29.28 -40.58
C LYS A 61 14.13 -29.71 -40.17
N LEU A 62 13.16 -29.78 -41.08
CA LEU A 62 11.79 -30.14 -40.77
C LEU A 62 11.46 -31.59 -41.19
N ARG A 63 10.54 -32.19 -40.45
CA ARG A 63 9.94 -33.49 -40.75
C ARG A 63 8.45 -33.38 -40.91
N VAL A 64 7.89 -34.12 -41.83
CA VAL A 64 6.46 -34.37 -41.98
C VAL A 64 6.15 -35.66 -41.22
N CYS A 65 5.48 -35.52 -40.08
CA CYS A 65 5.16 -36.63 -39.19
C CYS A 65 3.68 -36.99 -39.34
N GLN A 66 3.39 -38.30 -39.48
CA GLN A 66 2.05 -38.85 -39.30
C GLN A 66 1.95 -39.33 -37.87
N VAL A 67 1.09 -38.70 -37.12
CA VAL A 67 0.95 -38.95 -35.67
C VAL A 67 -0.43 -39.52 -35.38
N GLU A 68 -0.47 -40.69 -34.78
CA GLU A 68 -1.70 -41.30 -34.31
C GLU A 68 -2.12 -40.58 -33.00
N THR A 69 -3.32 -40.04 -32.99
CA THR A 69 -3.91 -39.27 -31.89
C THR A 69 -5.30 -39.83 -31.55
N ALA A 70 -5.94 -39.30 -30.49
CA ALA A 70 -7.32 -39.68 -30.15
C ALA A 70 -8.34 -39.49 -31.30
N SER A 71 -8.08 -38.54 -32.19
CA SER A 71 -8.94 -38.23 -33.34
C SER A 71 -8.57 -38.98 -34.62
N GLY A 72 -7.60 -39.87 -34.55
CA GLY A 72 -7.03 -40.59 -35.70
C GLY A 72 -5.66 -40.11 -36.12
N VAL A 73 -5.21 -40.50 -37.31
CA VAL A 73 -3.88 -40.13 -37.83
C VAL A 73 -3.91 -38.69 -38.31
N THR A 74 -2.99 -37.89 -37.77
CA THR A 74 -2.91 -36.45 -38.01
C THR A 74 -1.52 -36.07 -38.51
N GLN A 75 -1.43 -35.21 -39.53
CA GLN A 75 -0.16 -34.72 -40.03
C GLN A 75 0.35 -33.54 -39.21
N ILE A 76 1.58 -33.62 -38.67
CA ILE A 76 2.23 -32.59 -37.91
C ILE A 76 3.62 -32.32 -38.45
N ILE A 77 3.95 -31.06 -38.69
CA ILE A 77 5.30 -30.64 -39.10
C ILE A 77 6.12 -30.37 -37.87
N CYS A 78 7.25 -31.05 -37.70
CA CYS A 78 8.10 -30.95 -36.52
C CYS A 78 9.54 -30.56 -36.90
N GLY A 79 10.12 -29.64 -36.16
CA GLY A 79 11.51 -29.20 -36.30
C GLY A 79 12.47 -29.81 -35.30
N ALA A 80 11.97 -30.58 -34.34
CA ALA A 80 12.78 -31.19 -33.30
C ALA A 80 13.74 -32.27 -33.82
N PRO A 81 15.00 -32.31 -33.36
CA PRO A 81 15.99 -33.27 -33.86
C PRO A 81 15.65 -34.73 -33.54
N ASN A 82 14.93 -34.96 -32.47
CA ASN A 82 14.51 -36.29 -32.02
C ASN A 82 13.19 -36.80 -32.63
N ALA A 83 12.52 -35.98 -33.46
CA ALA A 83 11.29 -36.42 -34.16
C ALA A 83 11.60 -37.57 -35.13
N ARG A 84 11.10 -38.80 -34.87
CA ARG A 84 11.30 -40.02 -35.65
C ARG A 84 10.11 -40.97 -35.54
N GLU A 85 10.03 -41.92 -36.44
CA GLU A 85 9.05 -42.98 -36.38
C GLU A 85 9.20 -43.84 -35.13
N GLY A 86 8.11 -44.24 -34.53
CA GLY A 86 7.99 -45.13 -33.38
C GLY A 86 7.98 -44.43 -32.01
N ILE A 87 8.29 -43.13 -31.91
CA ILE A 87 8.25 -42.43 -30.64
C ILE A 87 6.82 -42.11 -30.17
N THR A 88 6.66 -42.11 -28.85
CA THR A 88 5.44 -41.60 -28.20
C THR A 88 5.75 -40.18 -27.72
N ALA A 89 4.92 -39.21 -28.07
CA ALA A 89 5.17 -37.80 -27.80
C ALA A 89 3.92 -37.09 -27.29
N VAL A 90 4.14 -35.92 -26.65
CA VAL A 90 3.06 -35.07 -26.18
C VAL A 90 2.58 -34.16 -27.32
N VAL A 91 1.27 -34.12 -27.54
CA VAL A 91 0.64 -33.44 -28.66
C VAL A 91 -0.33 -32.38 -28.21
N ALA A 92 -0.18 -31.16 -28.74
CA ALA A 92 -1.18 -30.11 -28.71
C ALA A 92 -2.01 -30.14 -30.00
N ALA A 93 -3.30 -30.49 -29.91
CA ALA A 93 -4.24 -30.43 -31.00
C ALA A 93 -4.61 -28.97 -31.38
N PRO A 94 -5.19 -28.71 -32.56
CA PRO A 94 -5.73 -27.40 -32.89
C PRO A 94 -6.76 -26.92 -31.85
N GLY A 95 -6.61 -25.70 -31.34
CA GLY A 95 -7.41 -25.12 -30.27
C GLY A 95 -6.76 -25.18 -28.89
N VAL A 96 -5.68 -25.94 -28.71
CA VAL A 96 -4.94 -26.01 -27.44
C VAL A 96 -4.00 -24.81 -27.32
N TYR A 97 -4.06 -24.16 -26.18
CA TYR A 97 -3.12 -23.09 -25.79
C TYR A 97 -1.82 -23.69 -25.24
N VAL A 98 -0.68 -23.24 -25.76
CA VAL A 98 0.66 -23.66 -25.35
C VAL A 98 1.33 -22.52 -24.58
N PRO A 99 1.51 -22.65 -23.24
CA PRO A 99 1.89 -21.54 -22.38
C PRO A 99 3.31 -21.01 -22.67
N GLY A 100 4.30 -21.86 -22.88
CA GLY A 100 5.70 -21.45 -23.06
C GLY A 100 5.98 -20.65 -24.34
N ILE A 101 5.02 -20.61 -25.28
CA ILE A 101 5.11 -19.76 -26.50
C ILE A 101 3.94 -18.77 -26.60
N ASP A 102 3.10 -18.67 -25.57
CA ASP A 102 1.92 -17.79 -25.51
C ASP A 102 1.05 -17.83 -26.76
N THR A 103 0.73 -19.07 -27.24
CA THR A 103 0.05 -19.24 -28.52
C THR A 103 -0.98 -20.38 -28.48
N THR A 104 -2.16 -20.13 -29.04
CA THR A 104 -3.14 -21.19 -29.31
C THR A 104 -2.83 -21.86 -30.66
N ILE A 105 -2.64 -23.18 -30.65
CA ILE A 105 -2.30 -23.95 -31.82
C ILE A 105 -3.47 -23.94 -32.80
N GLY A 106 -3.21 -23.55 -34.05
CA GLY A 106 -4.15 -23.58 -35.16
C GLY A 106 -3.77 -24.60 -36.20
N VAL A 107 -4.63 -24.76 -37.20
CA VAL A 107 -4.23 -25.44 -38.44
C VAL A 107 -3.34 -24.50 -39.22
N GLY A 108 -2.04 -24.83 -39.30
CA GLY A 108 -1.02 -23.99 -39.91
C GLY A 108 -0.51 -24.57 -41.23
N LYS A 109 0.06 -23.70 -42.08
CA LYS A 109 0.76 -24.13 -43.31
C LYS A 109 2.24 -23.77 -43.16
N ILE A 110 3.08 -24.80 -43.00
CA ILE A 110 4.53 -24.65 -42.78
C ILE A 110 5.26 -25.02 -44.07
N ARG A 111 5.88 -24.04 -44.70
CA ARG A 111 6.58 -24.24 -45.96
C ARG A 111 5.76 -24.99 -47.03
N GLY A 112 4.45 -24.66 -47.12
CA GLY A 112 3.55 -25.20 -48.11
C GLY A 112 2.81 -26.48 -47.73
N ILE A 113 3.17 -27.14 -46.64
CA ILE A 113 2.53 -28.34 -46.09
C ILE A 113 1.69 -28.00 -44.85
N GLU A 114 0.48 -28.55 -44.74
CA GLU A 114 -0.43 -28.31 -43.63
C GLU A 114 0.01 -29.09 -42.38
N SER A 115 -0.08 -28.42 -41.20
CA SER A 115 0.16 -29.01 -39.89
C SER A 115 -1.08 -28.87 -39.03
N PHE A 116 -1.58 -29.99 -38.50
CA PHE A 116 -2.81 -30.07 -37.69
C PHE A 116 -2.50 -30.32 -36.24
N GLY A 117 -1.59 -29.53 -35.67
CA GLY A 117 -1.17 -29.64 -34.29
C GLY A 117 0.32 -29.42 -34.14
N MET A 118 0.79 -29.66 -32.90
CA MET A 118 2.19 -29.52 -32.53
C MET A 118 2.60 -30.62 -31.56
N MET A 119 3.81 -31.18 -31.71
CA MET A 119 4.47 -32.00 -30.70
C MET A 119 5.32 -31.07 -29.81
N CYS A 120 5.17 -31.17 -28.48
CA CYS A 120 5.67 -30.18 -27.53
C CYS A 120 7.00 -30.61 -26.87
N SER A 121 7.84 -29.60 -26.57
CA SER A 121 9.00 -29.71 -25.68
C SER A 121 8.60 -29.37 -24.24
N GLU A 122 9.48 -29.63 -23.29
CA GLU A 122 9.26 -29.27 -21.88
C GLU A 122 9.12 -27.76 -21.69
N ARG A 123 9.95 -26.98 -22.39
CA ARG A 123 9.89 -25.52 -22.35
C ARG A 123 8.56 -24.97 -22.85
N GLU A 124 8.01 -25.52 -23.90
CA GLU A 124 6.73 -25.09 -24.46
C GLU A 124 5.57 -25.34 -23.50
N MET A 125 5.74 -26.31 -22.61
CA MET A 125 4.77 -26.66 -21.58
C MET A 125 5.09 -26.04 -20.20
N GLU A 126 6.13 -25.21 -20.11
CA GLU A 126 6.62 -24.63 -18.84
C GLU A 126 7.01 -25.67 -17.76
N LEU A 127 7.48 -26.85 -18.19
CA LEU A 127 7.96 -27.91 -17.29
C LEU A 127 9.43 -27.73 -16.92
N SER A 128 10.26 -27.28 -17.88
CA SER A 128 11.67 -26.94 -17.69
C SER A 128 12.13 -25.96 -18.77
N ASP A 129 13.44 -25.59 -18.77
CA ASP A 129 14.08 -24.77 -19.80
C ASP A 129 14.52 -25.63 -21.01
N GLU A 130 14.35 -26.96 -20.98
CA GLU A 130 14.79 -27.89 -22.02
C GLU A 130 13.95 -27.71 -23.30
N HIS A 131 14.61 -27.47 -24.43
CA HIS A 131 13.97 -27.20 -25.73
C HIS A 131 14.66 -27.81 -26.92
N ASP A 132 15.70 -28.63 -26.75
CA ASP A 132 16.45 -29.23 -27.83
C ASP A 132 15.72 -30.38 -28.50
N GLY A 133 14.57 -30.82 -27.95
CA GLY A 133 13.73 -31.86 -28.52
C GLY A 133 12.29 -31.76 -28.06
N ILE A 134 11.42 -32.58 -28.64
CA ILE A 134 10.06 -32.85 -28.14
C ILE A 134 10.13 -33.87 -27.03
N ILE A 135 9.14 -33.81 -26.10
CA ILE A 135 8.99 -34.77 -25.01
C ILE A 135 8.77 -36.16 -25.60
N GLU A 136 9.66 -37.10 -25.24
CA GLU A 136 9.59 -38.52 -25.63
C GLU A 136 9.22 -39.35 -24.40
N LEU A 137 8.10 -40.08 -24.47
CA LEU A 137 7.59 -40.89 -23.38
C LEU A 137 7.95 -42.35 -23.58
N GLU A 138 8.45 -43.00 -22.54
CA GLU A 138 8.75 -44.45 -22.55
C GLU A 138 7.49 -45.30 -22.58
N SER A 139 6.35 -44.78 -22.10
CA SER A 139 5.05 -45.47 -22.08
C SER A 139 3.91 -44.45 -22.27
N GLY A 140 2.70 -44.94 -22.49
CA GLY A 140 1.50 -44.11 -22.61
C GLY A 140 0.58 -44.61 -23.72
N GLU A 141 -0.74 -44.51 -23.51
CA GLU A 141 -1.74 -44.88 -24.50
C GLU A 141 -2.07 -43.70 -25.42
N VAL A 142 -2.22 -43.98 -26.73
CA VAL A 142 -2.61 -42.94 -27.70
C VAL A 142 -3.96 -42.32 -27.29
N GLY A 143 -4.00 -41.03 -27.19
CA GLY A 143 -5.19 -40.28 -26.78
C GLY A 143 -5.37 -40.11 -25.26
N GLN A 144 -4.52 -40.74 -24.44
CA GLN A 144 -4.48 -40.52 -23.00
C GLN A 144 -4.17 -39.03 -22.71
N SER A 145 -4.82 -38.47 -21.70
CA SER A 145 -4.44 -37.13 -21.19
C SER A 145 -3.01 -37.12 -20.68
N TYR A 146 -2.21 -36.15 -21.12
CA TYR A 146 -0.84 -36.04 -20.66
C TYR A 146 -0.79 -35.69 -19.15
N ALA A 147 -1.73 -34.92 -18.64
CA ALA A 147 -1.85 -34.65 -17.23
C ALA A 147 -2.09 -35.94 -16.41
N GLU A 148 -2.95 -36.86 -16.89
CA GLU A 148 -3.17 -38.14 -16.22
C GLU A 148 -1.93 -39.07 -16.28
N TRP A 149 -1.26 -39.12 -17.42
CA TRP A 149 -0.02 -39.87 -17.54
C TRP A 149 1.07 -39.32 -16.61
N PHE A 150 1.22 -37.99 -16.61
CA PHE A 150 2.22 -37.30 -15.79
C PHE A 150 1.94 -37.50 -14.29
N ALA A 151 0.68 -37.44 -13.87
CA ALA A 151 0.27 -37.71 -12.50
C ALA A 151 0.53 -39.17 -12.04
N GLN A 152 0.60 -40.10 -12.96
CA GLN A 152 0.91 -41.51 -12.68
C GLN A 152 2.41 -41.78 -12.56
N ASN A 153 3.24 -41.04 -13.32
CA ASN A 153 4.68 -41.24 -13.39
C ASN A 153 5.48 -40.30 -12.48
N ASP A 154 5.03 -39.03 -12.37
CA ASP A 154 5.63 -37.98 -11.55
C ASP A 154 4.55 -37.17 -10.81
N PRO A 155 3.82 -37.77 -9.87
CA PRO A 155 2.67 -37.16 -9.21
C PRO A 155 2.98 -35.86 -8.48
N GLU A 156 4.23 -35.70 -8.05
CA GLU A 156 4.67 -34.53 -7.26
C GLU A 156 4.83 -33.27 -8.10
N LEU A 157 5.14 -33.41 -9.39
CA LEU A 157 5.26 -32.27 -10.30
C LEU A 157 3.92 -31.70 -10.76
N VAL A 158 2.82 -32.45 -10.58
CA VAL A 158 1.45 -31.97 -10.86
C VAL A 158 0.69 -31.59 -9.60
N ASP A 159 1.34 -31.60 -8.44
CA ASP A 159 0.71 -31.26 -7.15
C ASP A 159 0.34 -29.77 -7.12
N PRO A 160 -0.93 -29.42 -6.92
CA PRO A 160 -1.35 -28.03 -6.86
C PRO A 160 -0.67 -27.27 -5.71
N VAL A 161 -0.11 -26.10 -6.03
CA VAL A 161 0.45 -25.18 -5.04
C VAL A 161 -0.60 -24.12 -4.69
N ILE A 162 -0.92 -24.01 -3.41
CA ILE A 162 -1.87 -23.05 -2.88
C ILE A 162 -1.10 -21.94 -2.17
N GLU A 163 -1.38 -20.69 -2.52
CA GLU A 163 -0.85 -19.51 -1.86
C GLU A 163 -1.95 -18.81 -1.08
N ILE A 164 -1.71 -18.58 0.22
CA ILE A 164 -2.65 -17.90 1.11
C ILE A 164 -2.00 -16.70 1.81
N ALA A 165 -2.79 -15.64 2.01
CA ALA A 165 -2.47 -14.56 2.93
C ALA A 165 -2.83 -14.94 4.37
N ILE A 166 -1.93 -14.65 5.29
CA ILE A 166 -2.13 -14.92 6.73
C ILE A 166 -2.02 -13.61 7.49
N THR A 167 -3.07 -13.27 8.24
CA THR A 167 -3.09 -12.09 9.09
C THR A 167 -2.12 -12.23 10.27
N PRO A 168 -1.53 -11.13 10.78
CA PRO A 168 -0.53 -11.20 11.86
C PRO A 168 -1.01 -11.87 13.15
N ASN A 169 -2.31 -11.90 13.41
CA ASN A 169 -2.91 -12.57 14.58
C ASN A 169 -3.01 -14.09 14.45
N ARG A 170 -2.72 -14.65 13.26
CA ARG A 170 -2.82 -16.10 13.00
C ARG A 170 -1.46 -16.75 12.74
N PRO A 171 -0.49 -16.61 13.68
CA PRO A 171 0.83 -17.24 13.50
C PRO A 171 0.76 -18.77 13.44
N ASP A 172 -0.24 -19.39 14.06
CA ASP A 172 -0.46 -20.84 14.01
C ASP A 172 -0.66 -21.36 12.58
N ALA A 173 -1.24 -20.56 11.68
CA ALA A 173 -1.41 -20.89 10.27
C ALA A 173 -0.14 -20.67 9.42
N LEU A 174 0.96 -20.16 9.98
CA LEU A 174 2.26 -20.05 9.30
C LEU A 174 2.99 -21.41 9.18
N GLY A 175 2.33 -22.50 9.56
CA GLY A 175 2.73 -23.88 9.31
C GLY A 175 1.58 -24.69 8.70
N VAL A 176 1.90 -25.61 7.78
CA VAL A 176 0.90 -26.43 7.07
C VAL A 176 0.00 -27.20 8.05
N ARG A 177 0.55 -27.69 9.18
CA ARG A 177 -0.24 -28.35 10.21
C ARG A 177 -1.28 -27.44 10.85
N GLY A 178 -1.00 -26.16 11.04
CA GLY A 178 -1.97 -25.18 11.56
C GLY A 178 -3.14 -24.95 10.60
N ILE A 179 -2.84 -24.88 9.31
CA ILE A 179 -3.84 -24.80 8.24
C ILE A 179 -4.73 -26.06 8.23
N ALA A 180 -4.09 -27.25 8.31
CA ALA A 180 -4.81 -28.52 8.39
C ALA A 180 -5.74 -28.61 9.61
N ARG A 181 -5.33 -28.02 10.75
CA ARG A 181 -6.14 -27.96 11.98
C ARG A 181 -7.43 -27.13 11.76
N ASP A 182 -7.32 -25.98 11.12
CA ASP A 182 -8.48 -25.14 10.81
C ASP A 182 -9.45 -25.85 9.84
N LEU A 183 -8.92 -26.48 8.80
CA LEU A 183 -9.75 -27.25 7.85
C LEU A 183 -10.41 -28.47 8.50
N ALA A 184 -9.73 -29.15 9.40
CA ALA A 184 -10.31 -30.26 10.18
C ALA A 184 -11.44 -29.74 11.07
N ALA A 185 -11.23 -28.66 11.82
CA ALA A 185 -12.25 -28.02 12.65
C ALA A 185 -13.44 -27.52 11.82
N ARG A 186 -13.22 -27.12 10.57
CA ARG A 186 -14.29 -26.76 9.61
C ARG A 186 -15.08 -27.96 9.11
N GLY A 187 -14.60 -29.19 9.34
CA GLY A 187 -15.25 -30.44 8.94
C GLY A 187 -14.85 -30.95 7.55
N LEU A 188 -13.73 -30.47 6.98
CA LEU A 188 -13.24 -30.95 5.69
C LEU A 188 -12.35 -32.20 5.79
N GLY A 189 -12.19 -32.77 6.96
CA GLY A 189 -11.39 -33.96 7.15
C GLY A 189 -11.05 -34.18 8.61
N LYS A 190 -10.11 -35.09 8.87
CA LYS A 190 -9.60 -35.40 10.20
C LYS A 190 -8.12 -35.07 10.27
N LEU A 191 -7.72 -34.30 11.28
CA LEU A 191 -6.32 -34.01 11.53
C LEU A 191 -5.59 -35.33 11.90
N LYS A 192 -4.52 -35.62 11.17
CA LYS A 192 -3.73 -36.84 11.43
C LYS A 192 -2.84 -36.64 12.66
N ASP A 193 -2.86 -37.62 13.56
CA ASP A 193 -1.90 -37.69 14.67
C ASP A 193 -0.55 -38.16 14.12
N ARG A 194 0.50 -37.49 14.53
CA ARG A 194 1.88 -37.87 14.24
C ARG A 194 2.68 -37.89 15.54
N ASP A 195 2.49 -38.97 16.30
CA ASP A 195 3.36 -39.21 17.42
C ASP A 195 4.73 -39.61 16.89
N VAL A 196 5.74 -38.86 17.26
CA VAL A 196 7.14 -39.16 16.96
C VAL A 196 7.77 -39.71 18.22
N ALA A 197 8.22 -40.98 18.16
CA ALA A 197 8.91 -41.58 19.26
C ALA A 197 10.17 -40.77 19.61
N PRO A 198 10.45 -40.53 20.91
CA PRO A 198 11.68 -39.86 21.35
C PRO A 198 12.93 -40.50 20.78
N VAL A 199 13.90 -39.68 20.36
CA VAL A 199 15.17 -40.18 19.83
C VAL A 199 16.00 -40.73 21.01
N PRO A 200 16.50 -41.99 20.94
CA PRO A 200 17.34 -42.54 21.99
C PRO A 200 18.60 -41.69 22.20
N THR A 201 19.01 -41.56 23.48
CA THR A 201 20.29 -40.96 23.83
C THR A 201 21.39 -41.98 23.65
N SER A 202 22.31 -41.78 22.69
CA SER A 202 23.44 -42.67 22.41
C SER A 202 24.67 -42.32 23.24
N PHE A 203 24.85 -41.05 23.62
CA PHE A 203 25.96 -40.58 24.43
C PHE A 203 25.60 -39.35 25.26
N THR A 204 26.39 -39.09 26.32
CA THR A 204 26.29 -37.85 27.10
C THR A 204 27.31 -36.84 26.61
N SER A 205 26.90 -35.60 26.44
CA SER A 205 27.74 -34.49 26.04
C SER A 205 27.92 -33.50 27.19
N ASP A 206 29.13 -32.96 27.36
CA ASP A 206 29.44 -31.88 28.31
C ASP A 206 29.15 -30.51 27.74
N PHE A 207 28.76 -30.43 26.45
CA PHE A 207 28.35 -29.18 25.81
C PHE A 207 27.14 -28.60 26.52
N ALA A 208 27.17 -27.31 26.79
CA ALA A 208 26.11 -26.60 27.49
C ALA A 208 25.61 -25.37 26.72
N VAL A 209 24.39 -24.99 27.00
CA VAL A 209 23.85 -23.69 26.60
C VAL A 209 23.58 -22.87 27.87
N LEU A 210 23.96 -21.61 27.87
CA LEU A 210 23.76 -20.68 28.97
C LEU A 210 22.86 -19.56 28.49
N ILE A 211 21.89 -19.16 29.30
CA ILE A 211 21.07 -17.95 29.09
C ILE A 211 21.39 -17.00 30.21
N ASP A 212 21.83 -15.80 29.89
CA ASP A 212 22.10 -14.78 30.92
C ASP A 212 20.80 -14.40 31.63
N GLU A 213 20.88 -14.09 32.91
CA GLU A 213 19.71 -13.80 33.76
C GLU A 213 18.86 -12.63 33.21
N ASP A 214 19.53 -11.59 32.68
CA ASP A 214 18.89 -10.42 32.07
C ASP A 214 18.32 -10.66 30.67
N THR A 215 18.49 -11.89 30.13
CA THR A 215 18.02 -12.29 28.78
C THR A 215 16.87 -13.29 28.85
N LEU A 216 16.54 -13.81 30.02
CA LEU A 216 15.45 -14.79 30.23
C LEU A 216 14.06 -14.26 29.79
N ASP A 217 13.82 -12.95 29.80
CA ASP A 217 12.59 -12.33 29.30
C ASP A 217 12.51 -12.34 27.76
N GLY A 218 13.65 -12.41 27.09
CA GLY A 218 13.80 -12.51 25.65
C GLY A 218 13.88 -13.93 25.13
N CYS A 219 14.59 -14.80 25.87
CA CYS A 219 14.75 -16.23 25.57
C CYS A 219 14.48 -17.07 26.82
N PRO A 220 13.22 -17.41 27.15
CA PRO A 220 12.90 -18.19 28.35
C PRO A 220 13.31 -19.67 28.24
N ILE A 221 13.45 -20.22 27.04
CA ILE A 221 13.94 -21.58 26.79
C ILE A 221 14.79 -21.63 25.52
N PHE A 222 15.91 -22.30 25.65
CA PHE A 222 16.77 -22.69 24.55
C PHE A 222 17.14 -24.16 24.74
N CYS A 223 16.91 -24.98 23.74
CA CYS A 223 17.26 -26.40 23.81
C CYS A 223 17.88 -26.88 22.49
N GLY A 224 18.61 -27.99 22.58
CA GLY A 224 19.20 -28.65 21.42
C GLY A 224 19.75 -30.02 21.71
N ARG A 225 20.22 -30.67 20.65
CA ARG A 225 20.96 -31.96 20.74
C ARG A 225 22.19 -31.93 19.85
N ILE A 226 23.26 -32.55 20.29
CA ILE A 226 24.40 -32.88 19.45
C ILE A 226 24.12 -34.20 18.73
N ILE A 227 24.33 -34.23 17.43
CA ILE A 227 24.33 -35.47 16.64
C ILE A 227 25.72 -35.65 16.06
N ARG A 228 26.36 -36.79 16.31
CA ARG A 228 27.69 -37.11 15.79
C ARG A 228 27.60 -38.12 14.66
N GLY A 229 28.45 -37.97 13.66
CA GLY A 229 28.55 -38.91 12.55
C GLY A 229 27.44 -38.79 11.52
N VAL A 230 26.83 -37.63 11.38
CA VAL A 230 25.87 -37.36 10.29
C VAL A 230 26.55 -37.37 8.92
N LYS A 231 25.81 -37.79 7.91
CA LYS A 231 26.22 -37.71 6.52
C LYS A 231 25.36 -36.64 5.85
N ASN A 232 25.89 -35.39 5.78
CA ASN A 232 25.21 -34.34 5.06
C ASN A 232 25.30 -34.60 3.56
N GLY A 233 24.37 -34.02 2.79
CA GLY A 233 24.30 -34.17 1.34
C GLY A 233 22.99 -33.66 0.78
N PRO A 234 22.64 -34.07 -0.44
CA PRO A 234 21.34 -33.70 -1.02
C PRO A 234 20.19 -34.25 -0.20
N SER A 235 19.14 -33.48 -0.07
CA SER A 235 17.89 -33.94 0.54
C SER A 235 17.22 -35.04 -0.28
N PRO A 236 16.38 -35.90 0.32
CA PRO A 236 15.51 -36.81 -0.42
C PRO A 236 14.63 -36.06 -1.41
N ASP A 237 14.30 -36.70 -2.52
CA ASP A 237 13.59 -36.05 -3.64
C ASP A 237 12.27 -35.40 -3.21
N TRP A 238 11.49 -36.09 -2.37
CA TRP A 238 10.24 -35.54 -1.85
C TRP A 238 10.42 -34.20 -1.10
N LEU A 239 11.51 -34.07 -0.31
CA LEU A 239 11.80 -32.84 0.44
C LEU A 239 12.27 -31.72 -0.50
N GLN A 240 13.14 -32.05 -1.48
CA GLN A 240 13.57 -31.09 -2.46
C GLN A 240 12.40 -30.53 -3.27
N GLN A 241 11.47 -31.41 -3.68
CA GLN A 241 10.28 -31.05 -4.46
C GLN A 241 9.33 -30.17 -3.64
N ALA A 242 9.05 -30.55 -2.39
CA ALA A 242 8.22 -29.78 -1.46
C ALA A 242 8.76 -28.34 -1.29
N LEU A 243 10.07 -28.20 -1.10
CA LEU A 243 10.72 -26.90 -0.95
C LEU A 243 10.69 -26.08 -2.25
N ARG A 244 11.00 -26.72 -3.39
CA ARG A 244 10.95 -26.04 -4.71
C ARG A 244 9.54 -25.57 -5.06
N ALA A 245 8.51 -26.36 -4.75
CA ALA A 245 7.13 -26.02 -5.01
C ALA A 245 6.70 -24.70 -4.33
N ILE A 246 7.27 -24.41 -3.16
CA ILE A 246 6.98 -23.16 -2.42
C ILE A 246 7.98 -22.04 -2.72
N GLY A 247 8.91 -22.25 -3.67
CA GLY A 247 9.89 -21.27 -4.10
C GLY A 247 11.19 -21.24 -3.29
N LEU A 248 11.43 -22.20 -2.42
CA LEU A 248 12.68 -22.36 -1.70
C LEU A 248 13.66 -23.23 -2.49
N ARG A 249 14.93 -22.80 -2.53
CA ARG A 249 16.00 -23.58 -3.13
C ARG A 249 16.53 -24.61 -2.10
N PRO A 250 16.50 -25.91 -2.43
CA PRO A 250 17.21 -26.90 -1.63
C PRO A 250 18.72 -26.60 -1.56
N ILE A 251 19.30 -26.70 -0.39
CA ILE A 251 20.72 -26.39 -0.15
C ILE A 251 21.47 -27.67 0.22
N SER A 252 21.18 -28.21 1.41
CA SER A 252 21.69 -29.49 1.89
C SER A 252 20.69 -30.04 2.89
N PHE A 253 20.70 -31.35 3.13
CA PHE A 253 19.69 -31.99 3.96
C PHE A 253 19.54 -31.37 5.35
N LEU A 254 20.64 -31.01 6.03
CA LEU A 254 20.60 -30.40 7.35
C LEU A 254 19.92 -29.01 7.33
N VAL A 255 20.17 -28.20 6.30
CA VAL A 255 19.53 -26.89 6.13
C VAL A 255 18.06 -27.05 5.70
N ASP A 256 17.80 -27.98 4.80
CA ASP A 256 16.47 -28.22 4.26
C ASP A 256 15.49 -28.75 5.32
N VAL A 257 15.98 -29.54 6.28
CA VAL A 257 15.18 -29.95 7.45
C VAL A 257 14.73 -28.74 8.26
N THR A 258 15.60 -27.75 8.48
CA THR A 258 15.21 -26.54 9.24
C THR A 258 14.16 -25.71 8.47
N ASN A 259 14.32 -25.58 7.15
CA ASN A 259 13.34 -24.94 6.28
C ASN A 259 12.00 -25.70 6.29
N PHE A 260 12.05 -27.02 6.20
CA PHE A 260 10.85 -27.87 6.25
C PHE A 260 10.06 -27.65 7.54
N PHE A 261 10.69 -27.76 8.74
CA PHE A 261 9.99 -27.56 10.01
C PHE A 261 9.49 -26.12 10.19
N THR A 262 10.19 -25.16 9.63
CA THR A 262 9.74 -23.76 9.57
C THR A 262 8.40 -23.65 8.85
N MET A 263 8.25 -24.30 7.69
CA MET A 263 7.04 -24.28 6.87
C MET A 263 5.97 -25.29 7.30
N ASP A 264 6.37 -26.46 7.76
CA ASP A 264 5.46 -27.54 8.15
C ASP A 264 4.78 -27.26 9.50
N ARG A 265 5.56 -26.82 10.50
CA ARG A 265 5.15 -26.72 11.91
C ARG A 265 5.16 -25.31 12.50
N ASN A 266 5.47 -24.29 11.72
CA ASN A 266 5.74 -22.95 12.24
C ASN A 266 6.83 -22.99 13.34
N ARG A 267 7.87 -23.82 13.14
CA ARG A 267 8.96 -24.01 14.09
C ARG A 267 10.30 -23.74 13.41
N PRO A 268 10.77 -22.47 13.36
CA PRO A 268 12.13 -22.20 12.91
C PRO A 268 13.15 -22.88 13.83
N LEU A 269 14.09 -23.53 13.21
CA LEU A 269 15.20 -24.26 13.83
C LEU A 269 16.52 -23.73 13.26
N HIS A 270 17.63 -23.96 13.97
CA HIS A 270 18.95 -23.74 13.43
C HIS A 270 19.85 -24.94 13.65
N VAL A 271 20.78 -25.18 12.74
CA VAL A 271 21.78 -26.26 12.85
C VAL A 271 23.15 -25.66 12.73
N PHE A 272 23.94 -25.78 13.81
CA PHE A 272 25.34 -25.40 13.82
C PHE A 272 26.22 -26.59 13.46
N ASP A 273 27.30 -26.35 12.76
CA ASP A 273 28.43 -27.29 12.69
C ASP A 273 29.14 -27.29 14.05
N ALA A 274 28.97 -28.41 14.79
CA ALA A 274 29.46 -28.50 16.16
C ALA A 274 30.99 -28.50 16.27
N ASP A 275 31.69 -28.92 15.20
CA ASP A 275 33.15 -28.91 15.18
C ASP A 275 33.71 -27.50 14.96
N LYS A 276 32.87 -26.58 14.49
CA LYS A 276 33.22 -25.15 14.32
C LYS A 276 32.86 -24.30 15.54
N LEU A 277 32.13 -24.85 16.54
CA LEU A 277 31.85 -24.15 17.79
C LEU A 277 33.04 -24.20 18.73
N SER A 278 33.27 -23.13 19.48
CA SER A 278 34.33 -23.00 20.48
C SER A 278 33.71 -22.86 21.88
N GLY A 279 33.85 -23.90 22.70
CA GLY A 279 33.26 -23.92 24.05
C GLY A 279 31.74 -24.10 24.02
N ASN A 280 31.04 -23.41 24.93
CA ASN A 280 29.61 -23.48 25.08
C ASN A 280 28.89 -22.38 24.33
N LEU A 281 27.60 -22.52 24.03
CA LEU A 281 26.75 -21.45 23.53
C LEU A 281 26.20 -20.61 24.69
N ARG A 282 26.18 -19.32 24.50
CA ARG A 282 25.63 -18.34 25.43
C ARG A 282 24.63 -17.42 24.72
N VAL A 283 23.44 -17.33 25.26
CA VAL A 283 22.40 -16.38 24.83
C VAL A 283 22.48 -15.17 25.76
N HIS A 284 22.79 -14.01 25.19
CA HIS A 284 23.00 -12.79 25.98
C HIS A 284 22.53 -11.53 25.21
N ARG A 285 22.54 -10.39 25.87
CA ARG A 285 22.33 -9.10 25.23
C ARG A 285 23.67 -8.51 24.77
N ALA A 286 23.67 -8.03 23.53
CA ALA A 286 24.82 -7.29 22.99
C ALA A 286 25.09 -6.02 23.80
N GLN A 287 26.38 -5.67 23.93
CA GLN A 287 26.83 -4.44 24.57
C GLN A 287 26.92 -3.28 23.58
N GLY A 288 26.75 -3.57 22.28
CA GLY A 288 26.86 -2.66 21.17
C GLY A 288 28.23 -2.66 20.53
N GLY A 289 28.23 -2.74 19.20
CA GLY A 289 29.48 -2.77 18.42
C GLY A 289 30.01 -4.17 18.09
N GLU A 290 29.45 -5.23 18.65
CA GLU A 290 29.75 -6.59 18.21
C GLU A 290 29.27 -6.79 16.77
N GLU A 291 30.00 -7.58 15.98
CA GLU A 291 29.72 -7.84 14.59
C GLU A 291 29.54 -9.32 14.31
N ILE A 292 28.74 -9.66 13.31
CA ILE A 292 28.58 -10.99 12.78
C ILE A 292 28.54 -11.00 11.26
N ALA A 293 29.29 -11.89 10.63
CA ALA A 293 29.10 -12.26 9.24
C ALA A 293 27.93 -13.26 9.18
N ALA A 294 26.81 -12.91 8.57
CA ALA A 294 25.61 -13.72 8.55
C ALA A 294 25.51 -14.61 7.31
N LEU A 295 24.57 -15.58 7.32
CA LEU A 295 24.35 -16.54 6.22
C LEU A 295 23.96 -15.88 4.88
N ASP A 296 23.51 -14.63 4.88
CA ASP A 296 23.24 -13.85 3.64
C ASP A 296 24.48 -13.11 3.10
N GLU A 297 25.68 -13.48 3.57
CA GLU A 297 26.98 -12.92 3.17
C GLU A 297 27.18 -11.45 3.55
N LYS A 298 26.34 -10.89 4.45
CA LYS A 298 26.48 -9.53 4.95
C LYS A 298 27.03 -9.52 6.36
N THR A 299 27.67 -8.41 6.72
CA THR A 299 28.10 -8.15 8.11
C THR A 299 27.10 -7.23 8.78
N TYR A 300 26.66 -7.64 9.95
CA TYR A 300 25.74 -6.87 10.78
C TYR A 300 26.41 -6.46 12.09
N GLN A 301 26.15 -5.23 12.52
CA GLN A 301 26.63 -4.71 13.79
C GLN A 301 25.46 -4.64 14.77
N PHE A 302 25.66 -5.21 15.96
CA PHE A 302 24.62 -5.21 17.00
C PHE A 302 24.55 -3.85 17.71
N SER A 303 23.34 -3.43 18.01
CA SER A 303 23.07 -2.35 18.96
C SER A 303 22.95 -2.91 20.37
N GLU A 304 23.20 -2.08 21.38
CA GLU A 304 23.05 -2.44 22.79
C GLU A 304 21.66 -3.03 23.07
N GLY A 305 21.62 -4.15 23.80
CA GLY A 305 20.40 -4.81 24.22
C GLY A 305 19.79 -5.78 23.21
N GLN A 306 20.29 -5.90 21.99
CA GLN A 306 19.88 -6.94 21.04
C GLN A 306 20.33 -8.32 21.50
N MET A 307 19.50 -9.34 21.28
CA MET A 307 19.83 -10.72 21.68
C MET A 307 20.77 -11.37 20.68
N VAL A 308 21.79 -12.00 21.19
CA VAL A 308 22.86 -12.67 20.45
C VAL A 308 23.11 -14.06 21.01
N ILE A 309 23.41 -15.00 20.13
CA ILE A 309 23.96 -16.30 20.49
C ILE A 309 25.45 -16.24 20.18
N SER A 310 26.29 -16.47 21.20
CA SER A 310 27.75 -16.43 21.09
C SER A 310 28.38 -17.71 21.58
N ASP A 311 29.58 -18.01 21.06
CA ASP A 311 30.52 -18.96 21.65
C ASP A 311 31.73 -18.21 22.26
N ASP A 312 32.80 -18.90 22.62
CA ASP A 312 34.00 -18.26 23.22
C ASP A 312 34.73 -17.30 22.25
N ARG A 313 34.43 -17.32 20.96
CA ARG A 313 35.04 -16.45 19.93
C ARG A 313 34.23 -15.20 19.65
N GLY A 314 32.93 -15.21 19.92
CA GLY A 314 32.03 -14.09 19.64
C GLY A 314 30.67 -14.53 19.10
N ALA A 315 29.98 -13.64 18.44
CA ALA A 315 28.65 -13.83 17.92
C ALA A 315 28.58 -14.94 16.84
N GLN A 316 27.69 -15.90 17.03
CA GLN A 316 27.47 -17.04 16.13
C GLN A 316 26.07 -17.03 15.49
N SER A 317 25.12 -16.26 16.07
CA SER A 317 23.79 -16.10 15.49
C SER A 317 23.13 -14.81 15.99
N ILE A 318 22.38 -14.17 15.11
CA ILE A 318 21.40 -13.12 15.44
C ILE A 318 20.16 -13.85 15.97
N ALA A 319 19.97 -13.85 17.27
CA ALA A 319 19.00 -14.70 17.98
C ALA A 319 17.59 -14.66 17.36
N GLY A 320 17.09 -15.80 16.90
CA GLY A 320 15.78 -15.95 16.28
C GLY A 320 15.60 -15.27 14.92
N ILE A 321 16.67 -14.74 14.31
CA ILE A 321 16.60 -14.01 13.04
C ILE A 321 17.45 -14.67 11.95
N MET A 322 18.77 -14.88 12.19
CA MET A 322 19.68 -15.43 11.18
C MET A 322 20.96 -15.96 11.81
N GLY A 323 21.40 -17.13 11.37
CA GLY A 323 22.68 -17.72 11.78
C GLY A 323 23.89 -17.01 11.19
N GLY A 324 25.05 -17.21 11.83
CA GLY A 324 26.35 -16.78 11.32
C GLY A 324 26.91 -17.72 10.26
N ALA A 325 27.70 -17.19 9.35
CA ALA A 325 28.33 -17.94 8.28
C ALA A 325 29.40 -18.89 8.81
N ASP A 326 30.18 -18.49 9.84
CA ASP A 326 31.33 -19.24 10.34
C ASP A 326 30.99 -20.61 10.93
N THR A 327 29.83 -20.72 11.55
CA THR A 327 29.35 -21.97 12.17
C THR A 327 28.24 -22.66 11.39
N GLY A 328 27.96 -22.18 10.16
CA GLY A 328 27.01 -22.80 9.24
C GLY A 328 27.50 -24.21 8.79
N CYS A 329 26.53 -25.08 8.54
CA CYS A 329 26.78 -26.42 7.99
C CYS A 329 27.24 -26.34 6.53
N ALA A 330 28.16 -27.24 6.17
CA ALA A 330 28.67 -27.46 4.82
C ALA A 330 28.50 -28.95 4.43
N ASP A 331 28.82 -29.31 3.22
CA ASP A 331 28.68 -30.68 2.71
C ASP A 331 29.51 -31.71 3.50
N ASP A 332 30.65 -31.27 4.08
CA ASP A 332 31.57 -32.08 4.87
C ASP A 332 31.27 -32.06 6.38
N THR A 333 30.18 -31.40 6.81
CA THR A 333 29.79 -31.36 8.22
C THR A 333 29.40 -32.76 8.72
N VAL A 334 30.02 -33.20 9.81
CA VAL A 334 29.86 -34.54 10.39
C VAL A 334 29.21 -34.50 11.78
N ASN A 335 29.44 -33.44 12.55
CA ASN A 335 28.89 -33.27 13.87
C ASN A 335 28.07 -31.99 13.92
N VAL A 336 26.85 -32.05 14.45
CA VAL A 336 25.96 -30.91 14.47
C VAL A 336 25.34 -30.67 15.84
N PHE A 337 25.01 -29.39 16.12
CA PHE A 337 24.13 -29.02 17.21
C PHE A 337 22.83 -28.48 16.60
N VAL A 338 21.73 -29.21 16.84
CA VAL A 338 20.39 -28.81 16.36
C VAL A 338 19.74 -27.96 17.45
N GLU A 339 19.41 -26.72 17.11
CA GLU A 339 18.79 -25.74 18.02
C GLU A 339 17.28 -25.70 17.86
N SER A 340 16.56 -25.61 18.97
CA SER A 340 15.16 -25.18 19.04
C SER A 340 14.98 -24.25 20.24
N ALA A 341 14.50 -23.04 20.01
CA ALA A 341 14.34 -22.03 21.04
C ALA A 341 12.98 -21.33 20.95
N TYR A 342 12.61 -20.64 22.03
CA TYR A 342 11.52 -19.68 22.01
C TYR A 342 12.06 -18.27 22.25
N TRP A 343 11.62 -17.34 21.43
CA TRP A 343 12.04 -15.94 21.47
C TRP A 343 10.84 -15.01 21.71
N ASN A 344 11.04 -13.96 22.50
CA ASN A 344 10.02 -12.95 22.74
C ASN A 344 9.69 -12.21 21.42
N PRO A 345 8.44 -12.28 20.93
CA PRO A 345 8.07 -11.76 19.62
C PRO A 345 8.37 -10.27 19.44
N VAL A 346 8.14 -9.46 20.47
CA VAL A 346 8.35 -8.02 20.43
C VAL A 346 9.84 -7.67 20.26
N GLN A 347 10.71 -8.36 21.00
CA GLN A 347 12.16 -8.13 20.91
C GLN A 347 12.72 -8.56 19.56
N ILE A 348 12.23 -9.68 19.00
CA ILE A 348 12.60 -10.11 17.64
C ILE A 348 12.14 -9.08 16.59
N ALA A 349 10.93 -8.54 16.73
CA ALA A 349 10.42 -7.53 15.81
C ALA A 349 11.28 -6.25 15.83
N TYR A 350 11.68 -5.77 17.00
CA TYR A 350 12.56 -4.60 17.14
C TYR A 350 13.95 -4.86 16.56
N ALA A 351 14.58 -5.99 16.91
CA ALA A 351 15.91 -6.34 16.43
C ALA A 351 15.92 -6.47 14.89
N GLY A 352 14.96 -7.18 14.32
CA GLY A 352 14.87 -7.38 12.88
C GLY A 352 14.61 -6.09 12.09
N ARG A 353 13.83 -5.14 12.65
CA ARG A 353 13.67 -3.81 12.04
C ARG A 353 14.95 -2.99 12.10
N ALA A 354 15.63 -2.98 13.24
CA ALA A 354 16.87 -2.23 13.42
C ALA A 354 17.96 -2.72 12.45
N LEU A 355 18.07 -4.05 12.28
CA LEU A 355 19.03 -4.68 11.38
C LEU A 355 18.55 -4.73 9.92
N GLN A 356 17.29 -4.39 9.64
CA GLN A 356 16.66 -4.45 8.30
C GLN A 356 16.71 -5.85 7.67
N ILE A 357 16.61 -6.91 8.47
CA ILE A 357 16.63 -8.30 8.02
C ILE A 357 15.21 -8.83 7.92
N ASN A 358 14.85 -9.38 6.77
CA ASN A 358 13.63 -10.15 6.57
C ASN A 358 14.01 -11.62 6.35
N SER A 359 13.70 -12.47 7.33
CA SER A 359 13.89 -13.91 7.24
C SER A 359 12.60 -14.64 7.60
N ASP A 360 12.44 -15.87 7.13
CA ASP A 360 11.32 -16.74 7.50
C ASP A 360 11.26 -17.05 8.99
N ALA A 361 12.42 -17.15 9.65
CA ALA A 361 12.53 -17.31 11.09
C ALA A 361 12.00 -16.07 11.83
N ARG A 362 12.52 -14.88 11.50
CA ARG A 362 12.02 -13.62 12.06
C ARG A 362 10.52 -13.46 11.86
N TYR A 363 10.02 -13.68 10.62
CA TYR A 363 8.61 -13.52 10.27
C TYR A 363 7.68 -14.34 11.17
N ARG A 364 8.13 -15.52 11.61
CA ARG A 364 7.40 -16.42 12.51
C ARG A 364 7.59 -16.04 13.96
N PHE A 365 8.82 -15.85 14.42
CA PHE A 365 9.09 -15.50 15.82
C PHE A 365 8.49 -14.15 16.21
N GLU A 366 8.52 -13.14 15.34
CA GLU A 366 7.94 -11.82 15.66
C GLU A 366 6.40 -11.82 15.79
N ARG A 367 5.73 -12.88 15.27
CA ARG A 367 4.28 -13.09 15.39
C ARG A 367 3.94 -14.08 16.51
N GLY A 368 4.91 -14.88 16.90
CA GLY A 368 4.78 -15.91 17.92
C GLY A 368 4.76 -17.32 17.34
N VAL A 369 5.53 -18.18 17.97
CA VAL A 369 5.54 -19.64 17.73
C VAL A 369 5.01 -20.34 18.97
N ASP A 370 4.59 -21.61 18.84
CA ASP A 370 4.12 -22.38 19.97
C ASP A 370 5.28 -22.71 20.94
N PRO A 371 5.34 -22.15 22.15
CA PRO A 371 6.41 -22.44 23.10
C PRO A 371 6.36 -23.90 23.64
N ALA A 372 5.17 -24.50 23.72
CA ALA A 372 5.03 -25.88 24.18
C ALA A 372 5.62 -26.88 23.18
N PHE A 373 5.64 -26.53 21.88
CA PHE A 373 6.23 -27.38 20.83
C PHE A 373 7.76 -27.27 20.73
N THR A 374 8.45 -26.51 21.59
CA THR A 374 9.90 -26.30 21.51
C THR A 374 10.69 -27.59 21.64
N LEU A 375 10.39 -28.41 22.63
CA LEU A 375 11.06 -29.70 22.86
C LEU A 375 10.60 -30.78 21.89
N GLU A 376 9.30 -30.90 21.67
CA GLU A 376 8.74 -31.87 20.71
C GLU A 376 9.22 -31.58 19.28
N GLY A 377 9.25 -30.29 18.86
CA GLY A 377 9.76 -29.86 17.55
C GLY A 377 11.24 -30.21 17.35
N LEU A 378 12.06 -30.08 18.41
CA LEU A 378 13.45 -30.54 18.40
C LEU A 378 13.53 -32.05 18.15
N GLU A 379 12.75 -32.86 18.90
CA GLU A 379 12.74 -34.32 18.78
C GLU A 379 12.32 -34.77 17.37
N HIS A 380 11.32 -34.12 16.77
CA HIS A 380 10.89 -34.40 15.41
C HIS A 380 12.00 -34.10 14.38
N ALA A 381 12.70 -32.98 14.51
CA ALA A 381 13.81 -32.63 13.62
C ALA A 381 14.99 -33.58 13.78
N VAL A 382 15.39 -33.86 15.01
CA VAL A 382 16.48 -34.81 15.32
C VAL A 382 16.14 -36.20 14.79
N ARG A 383 14.90 -36.67 14.94
CA ARG A 383 14.44 -37.95 14.39
C ARG A 383 14.61 -37.96 12.87
N MET A 384 14.15 -36.95 12.19
CA MET A 384 14.29 -36.83 10.73
C MET A 384 15.75 -36.84 10.29
N ILE A 385 16.62 -36.12 11.02
CA ILE A 385 18.06 -36.10 10.72
C ILE A 385 18.66 -37.49 10.92
N VAL A 386 18.38 -38.15 12.02
CA VAL A 386 18.94 -39.48 12.32
C VAL A 386 18.43 -40.52 11.31
N ASP A 387 17.16 -40.49 10.95
CA ASP A 387 16.56 -41.46 10.01
C ASP A 387 17.13 -41.33 8.58
N HIS A 388 17.48 -40.14 8.13
CA HIS A 388 17.96 -39.92 6.76
C HIS A 388 19.47 -39.68 6.65
N ALA A 389 20.11 -38.95 7.57
CA ALA A 389 21.55 -38.69 7.59
C ALA A 389 22.33 -39.57 8.55
N GLY A 390 21.65 -40.40 9.37
CA GLY A 390 22.29 -41.22 10.40
C GLY A 390 22.84 -40.39 11.56
N GLY A 391 23.75 -41.02 12.30
CA GLY A 391 24.43 -40.40 13.43
C GLY A 391 23.86 -40.81 14.79
N ASP A 392 24.66 -40.55 15.82
CA ASP A 392 24.36 -40.80 17.22
C ASP A 392 23.96 -39.50 17.93
N SER A 393 22.83 -39.50 18.61
CA SER A 393 22.27 -38.32 19.29
C SER A 393 22.64 -38.26 20.78
N SER A 394 23.01 -37.08 21.29
CA SER A 394 23.18 -36.83 22.72
C SER A 394 21.85 -36.77 23.47
N GLN A 395 21.90 -36.63 24.79
CA GLN A 395 20.77 -36.20 25.60
C GLN A 395 20.31 -34.80 25.12
N ILE A 396 19.07 -34.37 25.47
CA ILE A 396 18.63 -33.02 25.31
C ILE A 396 19.47 -32.11 26.20
N ILE A 397 20.01 -31.06 25.63
CA ILE A 397 20.71 -29.98 26.29
C ILE A 397 19.73 -28.81 26.38
N GLN A 398 19.43 -28.36 27.59
CA GLN A 398 18.38 -27.33 27.79
C GLN A 398 18.86 -26.29 28.80
N ALA A 399 18.61 -25.03 28.50
CA ALA A 399 18.68 -23.90 29.40
C ALA A 399 17.29 -23.21 29.47
N GLY A 400 16.95 -22.75 30.69
CA GLY A 400 15.63 -22.18 30.93
C GLY A 400 14.49 -23.20 30.96
N ALA A 401 13.26 -22.77 30.80
CA ALA A 401 12.06 -23.59 30.81
C ALA A 401 10.99 -23.02 29.86
N VAL A 402 10.10 -23.93 29.40
CA VAL A 402 8.93 -23.54 28.61
C VAL A 402 8.11 -22.51 29.39
N PRO A 403 7.86 -21.30 28.84
CA PRO A 403 7.10 -20.30 29.56
C PRO A 403 5.65 -20.76 29.78
N ASN A 404 5.09 -20.39 30.92
CA ASN A 404 3.68 -20.65 31.17
C ASN A 404 2.81 -19.74 30.27
N THR A 405 2.03 -20.33 29.40
CA THR A 405 1.12 -19.64 28.49
C THR A 405 -0.34 -19.90 28.83
N GLU A 406 -0.64 -20.51 30.00
CA GLU A 406 -2.02 -20.78 30.41
C GLU A 406 -2.86 -19.49 30.48
N ARG A 407 -3.90 -19.47 29.69
CA ARG A 407 -4.92 -18.41 29.66
C ARG A 407 -6.28 -19.05 29.52
N ALA A 408 -7.26 -18.53 30.24
CA ALA A 408 -8.64 -18.99 30.14
C ALA A 408 -9.57 -17.79 30.15
N PHE A 409 -10.54 -17.79 29.25
CA PHE A 409 -11.53 -16.74 29.15
C PHE A 409 -12.94 -17.33 29.22
N LYS A 410 -13.87 -16.56 29.76
CA LYS A 410 -15.26 -16.99 29.83
C LYS A 410 -15.90 -16.98 28.46
N LEU A 411 -16.54 -18.07 28.07
CA LEU A 411 -17.41 -18.14 26.91
C LEU A 411 -18.82 -17.67 27.33
N ASP A 412 -19.18 -16.46 26.92
CA ASP A 412 -20.57 -16.01 26.99
C ASP A 412 -21.27 -16.30 25.65
N VAL A 413 -22.16 -17.27 25.64
CA VAL A 413 -22.84 -17.74 24.44
C VAL A 413 -23.70 -16.67 23.76
N GLU A 414 -24.22 -15.70 24.55
CA GLU A 414 -25.00 -14.58 24.00
C GLU A 414 -24.10 -13.50 23.37
N ARG A 415 -22.82 -13.52 23.68
CA ARG A 415 -21.86 -12.53 23.18
C ARG A 415 -21.68 -12.63 21.67
N VAL A 416 -21.70 -13.83 21.10
CA VAL A 416 -21.62 -14.05 19.65
C VAL A 416 -22.77 -13.33 18.94
N LYS A 417 -23.98 -13.49 19.44
CA LYS A 417 -25.16 -12.81 18.87
C LYS A 417 -25.11 -11.30 19.06
N SER A 418 -24.70 -10.83 20.23
CA SER A 418 -24.69 -9.39 20.54
C SER A 418 -23.55 -8.65 19.82
N LEU A 419 -22.40 -9.28 19.61
CA LEU A 419 -21.22 -8.65 18.98
C LEU A 419 -21.24 -8.79 17.46
N VAL A 420 -21.50 -9.98 16.94
CA VAL A 420 -21.44 -10.29 15.50
C VAL A 420 -22.84 -10.26 14.85
N GLY A 421 -23.91 -10.51 15.61
CA GLY A 421 -25.28 -10.57 15.08
C GLY A 421 -25.66 -11.94 14.53
N MET A 422 -24.83 -12.97 14.73
CA MET A 422 -25.09 -14.35 14.31
C MET A 422 -25.72 -15.15 15.46
N ASP A 423 -26.80 -15.84 15.19
CA ASP A 423 -27.48 -16.73 16.15
C ASP A 423 -26.92 -18.14 15.98
N ILE A 424 -25.83 -18.44 16.72
CA ILE A 424 -25.15 -19.74 16.68
C ILE A 424 -25.49 -20.53 17.95
N PRO A 425 -26.07 -21.74 17.83
CA PRO A 425 -26.43 -22.53 19.00
C PRO A 425 -25.22 -22.81 19.91
N GLU A 426 -25.42 -22.78 21.23
CA GLU A 426 -24.37 -23.02 22.25
C GLU A 426 -23.59 -24.31 21.96
N ARG A 427 -24.25 -25.40 21.62
CA ARG A 427 -23.59 -26.65 21.27
C ARG A 427 -22.57 -26.49 20.15
N MET A 428 -22.91 -25.71 19.13
CA MET A 428 -21.96 -25.42 18.02
C MET A 428 -20.81 -24.54 18.45
N GLN A 429 -21.06 -23.52 19.28
CA GLN A 429 -20.00 -22.66 19.79
C GLN A 429 -18.96 -23.48 20.57
N ARG A 430 -19.44 -24.35 21.49
CA ARG A 430 -18.60 -25.23 22.29
C ARG A 430 -17.83 -26.26 21.43
N SER A 431 -18.51 -26.92 20.50
CA SER A 431 -17.87 -27.86 19.56
C SER A 431 -16.78 -27.17 18.75
N THR A 432 -17.06 -26.02 18.17
CA THR A 432 -16.10 -25.22 17.40
C THR A 432 -14.81 -24.94 18.17
N LEU A 433 -14.94 -24.46 19.40
CA LEU A 433 -13.75 -24.19 20.22
C LEU A 433 -12.98 -25.48 20.55
N THR A 434 -13.69 -26.57 20.87
CA THR A 434 -13.05 -27.87 21.14
C THR A 434 -12.31 -28.40 19.91
N ASP A 435 -12.92 -28.31 18.73
CA ASP A 435 -12.34 -28.77 17.46
C ASP A 435 -11.08 -27.95 17.07
N LEU A 436 -11.02 -26.67 17.50
CA LEU A 436 -9.85 -25.80 17.37
C LEU A 436 -8.76 -26.05 18.43
N GLY A 437 -9.03 -26.96 19.41
CA GLY A 437 -8.08 -27.34 20.46
C GLY A 437 -8.22 -26.57 21.77
N PHE A 438 -9.27 -25.77 21.96
CA PHE A 438 -9.56 -25.17 23.27
C PHE A 438 -10.09 -26.25 24.22
N ARG A 439 -9.61 -26.25 25.47
CA ARG A 439 -10.13 -27.11 26.51
C ARG A 439 -11.21 -26.36 27.30
N LEU A 440 -12.44 -26.88 27.28
CA LEU A 440 -13.57 -26.27 27.97
C LEU A 440 -13.76 -26.88 29.35
N GLU A 441 -13.78 -26.04 30.39
CA GLU A 441 -14.14 -26.38 31.76
C GLU A 441 -15.32 -25.51 32.22
N GLY A 442 -16.54 -26.07 32.19
CA GLY A 442 -17.75 -25.24 32.36
C GLY A 442 -17.85 -24.16 31.27
N ASP A 443 -17.89 -22.92 31.66
CA ASP A 443 -17.89 -21.77 30.72
C ASP A 443 -16.51 -21.20 30.49
N MET A 444 -15.46 -21.78 31.04
CA MET A 444 -14.09 -21.32 30.81
C MET A 444 -13.48 -22.04 29.63
N ALA A 445 -13.00 -21.29 28.65
CA ALA A 445 -12.26 -21.78 27.50
C ALA A 445 -10.75 -21.53 27.74
N HIS A 446 -10.00 -22.62 27.94
CA HIS A 446 -8.54 -22.58 28.05
C HIS A 446 -7.92 -22.51 26.67
N VAL A 447 -7.08 -21.52 26.46
CA VAL A 447 -6.47 -21.22 25.15
C VAL A 447 -5.31 -22.19 24.89
N PRO A 448 -5.25 -22.82 23.70
CA PRO A 448 -4.10 -23.66 23.36
C PRO A 448 -2.82 -22.82 23.19
N SER A 449 -1.65 -23.42 23.44
CA SER A 449 -0.34 -22.75 23.45
C SER A 449 0.06 -22.14 22.11
N TRP A 450 -0.44 -22.67 21.00
CA TRP A 450 -0.18 -22.19 19.64
C TRP A 450 -1.02 -20.97 19.22
N ARG A 451 -1.93 -20.47 20.08
CA ARG A 451 -2.79 -19.30 19.82
C ARG A 451 -2.40 -18.11 20.70
N PRO A 452 -1.25 -17.45 20.44
CA PRO A 452 -0.80 -16.31 21.25
C PRO A 452 -1.71 -15.09 21.12
N ASP A 453 -2.51 -15.01 20.07
CA ASP A 453 -3.44 -13.95 19.71
C ASP A 453 -4.71 -13.90 20.59
N VAL A 454 -5.15 -15.06 21.12
CA VAL A 454 -6.37 -15.10 21.92
C VAL A 454 -6.12 -14.52 23.31
N MET A 455 -6.59 -13.29 23.54
CA MET A 455 -6.33 -12.49 24.74
C MET A 455 -7.63 -12.07 25.45
N GLY A 456 -8.80 -12.51 24.97
CA GLY A 456 -10.07 -12.12 25.55
C GLY A 456 -11.27 -12.87 25.00
N GLU A 457 -12.45 -12.52 25.55
CA GLU A 457 -13.74 -13.10 25.13
C GLU A 457 -14.05 -12.79 23.65
N ALA A 458 -13.67 -11.58 23.16
CA ALA A 458 -13.93 -11.20 21.79
C ALA A 458 -13.22 -12.13 20.79
N ASP A 459 -12.04 -12.63 21.14
CA ASP A 459 -11.29 -13.55 20.31
C ASP A 459 -11.98 -14.92 20.23
N LEU A 460 -12.62 -15.38 21.33
CA LEU A 460 -13.47 -16.58 21.30
C LEU A 460 -14.67 -16.41 20.37
N VAL A 461 -15.27 -15.21 20.37
CA VAL A 461 -16.39 -14.87 19.46
C VAL A 461 -15.90 -14.88 18.01
N GLU A 462 -14.72 -14.34 17.72
CA GLU A 462 -14.11 -14.38 16.38
C GLU A 462 -13.96 -15.82 15.89
N GLU A 463 -13.38 -16.70 16.73
CA GLU A 463 -13.19 -18.10 16.37
C GLU A 463 -14.52 -18.79 16.03
N VAL A 464 -15.56 -18.60 16.84
CA VAL A 464 -16.87 -19.18 16.60
C VAL A 464 -17.51 -18.62 15.32
N ALA A 465 -17.40 -17.30 15.10
CA ALA A 465 -18.01 -16.63 13.95
C ALA A 465 -17.36 -17.03 12.61
N ARG A 466 -16.02 -17.03 12.56
CA ARG A 466 -15.28 -17.41 11.34
C ARG A 466 -15.51 -18.87 10.96
N MET A 467 -15.57 -19.76 11.95
CA MET A 467 -15.84 -21.19 11.72
C MET A 467 -17.29 -21.45 11.28
N ALA A 468 -18.25 -20.62 11.71
CA ALA A 468 -19.62 -20.70 11.26
C ALA A 468 -19.84 -20.14 9.85
N SER A 469 -18.88 -19.41 9.31
CA SER A 469 -18.89 -18.65 8.06
C SER A 469 -19.57 -17.28 8.13
N LEU A 470 -18.77 -16.24 7.97
CA LEU A 470 -19.25 -14.85 7.92
C LEU A 470 -20.13 -14.56 6.70
N THR A 471 -20.09 -15.41 5.67
CA THR A 471 -21.01 -15.32 4.51
C THR A 471 -22.47 -15.51 4.88
N LYS A 472 -22.74 -16.15 6.03
CA LYS A 472 -24.10 -16.32 6.58
C LYS A 472 -24.61 -15.09 7.34
N LEU A 473 -23.77 -14.08 7.55
CA LEU A 473 -24.17 -12.86 8.25
C LEU A 473 -25.14 -12.04 7.40
N VAL A 474 -26.31 -11.80 7.95
CA VAL A 474 -27.35 -10.99 7.30
C VAL A 474 -27.25 -9.55 7.75
N GLY A 475 -26.88 -8.66 6.84
CA GLY A 475 -26.83 -7.22 7.10
C GLY A 475 -28.21 -6.65 7.44
N LYS A 476 -28.29 -5.87 8.53
CA LYS A 476 -29.50 -5.15 8.90
C LYS A 476 -29.32 -3.66 8.59
N PRO A 477 -30.22 -3.06 7.81
CA PRO A 477 -30.21 -1.61 7.61
C PRO A 477 -30.34 -0.87 8.94
N LEU A 478 -29.67 0.26 9.07
CA LEU A 478 -29.87 1.15 10.20
C LEU A 478 -31.35 1.56 10.29
N ALA A 479 -31.90 1.52 11.49
CA ALA A 479 -33.26 1.99 11.72
C ALA A 479 -33.39 3.47 11.32
N ARG A 480 -34.44 3.81 10.56
CA ARG A 480 -34.77 5.20 10.28
C ARG A 480 -35.24 5.89 11.55
N VAL A 481 -34.78 7.11 11.76
CA VAL A 481 -35.27 7.96 12.84
C VAL A 481 -36.75 8.27 12.54
N GLU A 482 -37.64 7.85 13.40
CA GLU A 482 -39.10 7.99 13.19
C GLU A 482 -39.60 9.45 13.27
N LEU A 483 -38.87 10.32 13.94
CA LEU A 483 -39.30 11.71 14.20
C LEU A 483 -38.22 12.72 13.84
N GLY A 484 -38.59 13.69 12.99
CA GLY A 484 -37.82 14.90 12.74
C GLY A 484 -36.92 14.88 11.50
N VAL A 485 -36.47 16.06 11.11
CA VAL A 485 -35.46 16.24 10.08
C VAL A 485 -34.09 15.90 10.70
N PRO A 486 -33.32 14.96 10.13
CA PRO A 486 -32.01 14.66 10.67
C PRO A 486 -31.15 15.92 10.68
N LYS A 487 -30.39 16.12 11.75
CA LYS A 487 -29.41 17.21 11.81
C LYS A 487 -28.39 17.05 10.68
N PRO A 488 -27.89 18.16 10.09
CA PRO A 488 -26.84 18.07 9.10
C PRO A 488 -25.64 17.27 9.65
N MET A 489 -25.23 16.23 8.93
CA MET A 489 -24.10 15.41 9.34
C MET A 489 -22.75 16.08 9.04
N LEU A 490 -22.74 17.02 8.08
CA LEU A 490 -21.52 17.73 7.69
C LEU A 490 -21.24 18.92 8.60
N SER A 491 -20.01 19.04 9.07
CA SER A 491 -19.52 20.25 9.73
C SER A 491 -19.49 21.44 8.75
N LEU A 492 -19.40 22.65 9.28
CA LEU A 492 -19.24 23.85 8.46
C LEU A 492 -17.99 23.78 7.57
N SER A 493 -16.89 23.22 8.09
CA SER A 493 -15.66 23.04 7.33
C SER A 493 -15.87 22.09 6.14
N GLN A 494 -16.49 20.93 6.35
CA GLN A 494 -16.81 19.98 5.29
C GLN A 494 -17.77 20.57 4.25
N THR A 495 -18.76 21.33 4.69
CA THR A 495 -19.68 22.03 3.78
C THR A 495 -18.94 23.05 2.92
N ARG A 496 -18.02 23.81 3.51
CA ARG A 496 -17.20 24.79 2.78
C ARG A 496 -16.27 24.12 1.78
N GLU A 497 -15.64 23.02 2.16
CA GLU A 497 -14.79 22.25 1.26
C GLU A 497 -15.58 21.77 0.03
N GLN A 498 -16.75 21.19 0.22
CA GLN A 498 -17.62 20.77 -0.88
C GLN A 498 -18.09 21.95 -1.74
N THR A 499 -18.42 23.08 -1.10
CA THR A 499 -18.87 24.28 -1.78
C THR A 499 -17.75 24.89 -2.63
N ALA A 500 -16.52 24.99 -2.08
CA ALA A 500 -15.35 25.45 -2.81
C ALA A 500 -15.08 24.58 -4.04
N ARG A 501 -15.06 23.27 -3.86
CA ARG A 501 -14.81 22.30 -4.95
C ARG A 501 -15.80 22.45 -6.09
N ARG A 502 -17.10 22.49 -5.76
CA ARG A 502 -18.16 22.68 -6.76
C ARG A 502 -18.11 24.02 -7.45
N MET A 503 -17.82 25.09 -6.68
CA MET A 503 -17.73 26.44 -7.25
C MET A 503 -16.57 26.57 -8.23
N ILE A 504 -15.38 26.10 -7.86
CA ILE A 504 -14.20 26.18 -8.72
C ILE A 504 -14.40 25.31 -9.98
N ALA A 505 -14.96 24.10 -9.84
CA ALA A 505 -15.31 23.29 -11.01
C ALA A 505 -16.32 23.98 -11.93
N ALA A 506 -17.32 24.71 -11.38
CA ALA A 506 -18.30 25.47 -12.16
C ALA A 506 -17.69 26.69 -12.88
N LEU A 507 -16.55 27.21 -12.41
CA LEU A 507 -15.75 28.22 -13.09
C LEU A 507 -14.94 27.68 -14.30
N GLY A 508 -14.97 26.34 -14.52
CA GLY A 508 -14.32 25.70 -15.67
C GLY A 508 -12.94 25.12 -15.36
N TYR A 509 -12.57 24.98 -14.11
CA TYR A 509 -11.32 24.36 -13.71
C TYR A 509 -11.43 22.83 -13.66
N ASN A 510 -10.34 22.14 -14.01
CA ASN A 510 -10.18 20.70 -13.85
C ASN A 510 -9.60 20.39 -12.47
N GLU A 511 -10.21 19.47 -11.74
CA GLU A 511 -9.74 19.06 -10.43
C GLU A 511 -8.49 18.19 -10.54
N CYS A 512 -7.52 18.48 -9.69
CA CYS A 512 -6.32 17.70 -9.48
C CYS A 512 -6.34 17.12 -8.07
N VAL A 513 -5.76 15.93 -7.93
CA VAL A 513 -5.41 15.33 -6.65
C VAL A 513 -3.92 15.09 -6.68
N THR A 514 -3.15 15.95 -6.00
CA THR A 514 -1.69 15.87 -5.99
C THR A 514 -1.19 15.29 -4.66
N TYR A 515 0.06 14.82 -4.65
CA TYR A 515 0.64 14.24 -3.44
C TYR A 515 0.79 15.27 -2.31
N SER A 516 0.49 14.82 -1.10
CA SER A 516 0.71 15.61 0.13
C SER A 516 2.19 15.75 0.48
N PHE A 517 3.03 14.89 -0.06
CA PHE A 517 4.47 14.89 0.13
C PHE A 517 5.17 15.47 -1.09
N ILE A 518 6.12 16.37 -0.87
CA ILE A 518 6.89 17.05 -1.92
C ILE A 518 8.37 17.10 -1.53
N ASP A 519 9.23 17.43 -2.47
CA ASP A 519 10.65 17.66 -2.20
C ASP A 519 10.89 18.90 -1.32
N ARG A 520 11.99 18.93 -0.58
CA ARG A 520 12.35 20.04 0.31
C ARG A 520 12.45 21.39 -0.40
N LYS A 521 13.01 21.40 -1.60
CA LYS A 521 13.21 22.63 -2.38
C LYS A 521 11.88 23.29 -2.73
N SER A 522 10.92 22.50 -3.18
CA SER A 522 9.55 22.93 -3.44
C SER A 522 8.85 23.37 -2.14
N ALA A 523 9.02 22.65 -1.04
CA ALA A 523 8.44 23.05 0.24
C ALA A 523 8.98 24.40 0.71
N VAL A 524 10.30 24.63 0.68
CA VAL A 524 10.93 25.91 1.06
C VAL A 524 10.46 27.05 0.16
N MET A 525 10.34 26.82 -1.15
CA MET A 525 9.90 27.82 -2.12
C MET A 525 8.51 28.37 -1.79
N PHE A 526 7.66 27.58 -1.16
CA PHE A 526 6.29 27.95 -0.79
C PHE A 526 6.06 28.10 0.72
N GLY A 527 7.15 28.39 1.47
CA GLY A 527 7.07 28.81 2.88
C GLY A 527 7.06 27.67 3.89
N GLY A 528 7.43 26.45 3.49
CA GLY A 528 7.61 25.28 4.37
C GLY A 528 9.05 24.80 4.43
N GLY A 529 9.26 23.50 4.53
CA GLY A 529 10.58 22.86 4.59
C GLY A 529 11.24 22.85 5.95
N ALA A 530 10.45 23.12 7.01
CA ALA A 530 10.90 23.01 8.40
C ALA A 530 11.01 21.54 8.83
N ASP A 531 11.91 21.26 9.79
CA ASP A 531 12.13 19.90 10.28
C ASP A 531 10.85 19.26 10.87
N ALA A 532 9.95 20.05 11.45
CA ALA A 532 8.66 19.60 11.96
C ALA A 532 7.72 19.01 10.88
N THR A 533 7.96 19.34 9.61
CA THR A 533 7.19 18.82 8.46
C THR A 533 7.97 17.81 7.63
N MET A 534 9.16 17.40 8.06
CA MET A 534 9.98 16.39 7.42
C MET A 534 9.50 14.99 7.80
N LEU A 535 9.40 14.09 6.83
CA LEU A 535 9.06 12.68 7.06
C LEU A 535 10.27 11.92 7.61
N SER A 536 10.05 11.09 8.63
CA SER A 536 11.12 10.26 9.23
C SER A 536 11.65 9.19 8.28
N ASN A 537 10.78 8.65 7.41
CA ASN A 537 11.08 7.54 6.49
C ASN A 537 10.44 7.78 5.11
N PRO A 538 10.88 8.80 4.36
CA PRO A 538 10.30 9.09 3.06
C PRO A 538 10.59 7.97 2.06
N ILE A 539 9.63 7.68 1.18
CA ILE A 539 9.80 6.68 0.10
C ILE A 539 10.92 7.11 -0.86
N SER A 540 11.05 8.43 -1.10
CA SER A 540 12.13 9.03 -1.90
C SER A 540 12.47 10.44 -1.40
N SER A 541 13.63 10.97 -1.78
CA SER A 541 14.02 12.35 -1.51
C SER A 541 13.06 13.39 -2.11
N GLU A 542 12.34 13.01 -3.17
CA GLU A 542 11.34 13.85 -3.84
C GLU A 542 10.03 13.96 -3.06
N MET A 543 9.82 13.12 -2.04
CA MET A 543 8.63 13.07 -1.19
C MET A 543 8.99 13.19 0.29
N SER A 544 9.92 14.07 0.62
CA SER A 544 10.53 14.16 1.96
C SER A 544 9.83 15.08 2.93
N HIS A 545 8.94 15.97 2.47
CA HIS A 545 8.29 17.00 3.31
C HIS A 545 6.78 17.07 3.05
N MET A 546 6.02 17.42 4.09
CA MET A 546 4.63 17.78 3.96
C MET A 546 4.49 19.10 3.19
N ARG A 547 3.52 19.17 2.25
CA ARG A 547 3.29 20.39 1.44
C ARG A 547 2.73 21.55 2.28
N PRO A 548 3.32 22.77 2.23
CA PRO A 548 2.79 23.96 2.91
C PRO A 548 1.69 24.65 2.11
N SER A 549 1.52 24.30 0.84
CA SER A 549 0.57 24.89 -0.10
C SER A 549 0.18 23.84 -1.17
N LEU A 550 -0.95 24.04 -1.83
CA LEU A 550 -1.37 23.22 -2.98
C LEU A 550 -0.70 23.69 -4.29
N LEU A 551 -0.19 24.91 -4.32
CA LEU A 551 0.42 25.51 -5.52
C LEU A 551 1.59 24.72 -6.09
N PRO A 552 2.53 24.14 -5.32
CA PRO A 552 3.62 23.33 -5.87
C PRO A 552 3.11 22.17 -6.73
N GLY A 553 2.14 21.40 -6.21
CA GLY A 553 1.55 20.27 -6.92
C GLY A 553 0.83 20.67 -8.21
N LEU A 554 0.04 21.75 -8.15
CA LEU A 554 -0.67 22.28 -9.32
C LEU A 554 0.28 22.82 -10.39
N LEU A 555 1.31 23.58 -10.00
CA LEU A 555 2.30 24.13 -10.94
C LEU A 555 3.15 23.03 -11.58
N GLN A 556 3.54 21.99 -10.83
CA GLN A 556 4.22 20.82 -11.35
C GLN A 556 3.31 20.02 -12.31
N ALA A 557 2.01 19.90 -12.00
CA ALA A 557 1.05 19.28 -12.90
C ALA A 557 0.93 20.08 -14.21
N ALA A 558 0.88 21.40 -14.12
CA ALA A 558 0.86 22.29 -15.30
C ALA A 558 2.13 22.14 -16.13
N ALA A 559 3.33 22.11 -15.51
CA ALA A 559 4.60 21.94 -16.20
C ALA A 559 4.65 20.61 -16.97
N ARG A 560 4.23 19.50 -16.33
CA ARG A 560 4.15 18.18 -16.99
C ARG A 560 3.21 18.17 -18.20
N ASN A 561 2.06 18.85 -18.09
CA ASN A 561 1.11 18.96 -19.20
C ASN A 561 1.62 19.89 -20.31
N GLN A 562 2.28 21.00 -19.94
CA GLN A 562 2.89 21.91 -20.92
C GLN A 562 4.01 21.19 -21.71
N ALA A 563 4.81 20.33 -21.07
CA ALA A 563 5.80 19.51 -21.76
C ALA A 563 5.18 18.51 -22.76
N ARG A 564 3.89 18.19 -22.60
CA ARG A 564 3.09 17.35 -23.54
C ARG A 564 2.35 18.17 -24.59
N GLY A 565 2.60 19.49 -24.65
CA GLY A 565 2.01 20.39 -25.65
C GLY A 565 0.70 21.06 -25.25
N ILE A 566 0.22 20.89 -24.03
CA ILE A 566 -1.00 21.56 -23.53
C ILE A 566 -0.60 22.92 -22.95
N SER A 567 -0.89 23.99 -23.66
CA SER A 567 -0.46 25.36 -23.28
C SER A 567 -1.45 26.15 -22.44
N ASP A 568 -2.75 25.85 -22.57
CA ASP A 568 -3.81 26.56 -21.89
C ASP A 568 -4.52 25.65 -20.92
N MET A 569 -4.50 25.99 -19.61
CA MET A 569 -4.99 25.10 -18.54
C MET A 569 -5.66 25.91 -17.43
N ALA A 570 -6.71 25.36 -16.87
CA ALA A 570 -7.33 25.80 -15.63
C ALA A 570 -7.37 24.58 -14.68
N LEU A 571 -6.52 24.57 -13.66
CA LEU A 571 -6.36 23.45 -12.72
C LEU A 571 -6.64 23.91 -11.30
N PHE A 572 -7.26 23.06 -10.48
CA PHE A 572 -7.50 23.35 -9.08
C PHE A 572 -7.38 22.12 -8.19
N GLU A 573 -7.21 22.38 -6.92
CA GLU A 573 -7.27 21.37 -5.85
C GLU A 573 -7.87 21.97 -4.58
N VAL A 574 -8.68 21.18 -3.86
CA VAL A 574 -9.14 21.51 -2.52
C VAL A 574 -8.66 20.39 -1.60
N GLY A 575 -7.76 20.70 -0.69
CA GLY A 575 -7.12 19.69 0.14
C GLY A 575 -6.30 20.25 1.30
N PRO A 576 -5.72 19.36 2.10
CA PRO A 576 -4.96 19.73 3.27
C PRO A 576 -3.55 20.21 2.92
N VAL A 577 -3.06 21.14 3.77
CA VAL A 577 -1.67 21.62 3.81
C VAL A 577 -1.19 21.69 5.26
N TRP A 578 0.12 21.70 5.47
CA TRP A 578 0.73 21.58 6.81
C TRP A 578 1.75 22.69 7.03
N HIS A 579 1.63 23.37 8.18
CA HIS A 579 2.53 24.45 8.61
C HIS A 579 3.42 24.02 9.80
N GLY A 580 3.18 22.84 10.36
CA GLY A 580 3.92 22.24 11.47
C GLY A 580 3.63 20.74 11.55
N GLY A 581 4.05 20.11 12.65
CA GLY A 581 3.94 18.66 12.88
C GLY A 581 2.71 18.21 13.66
N GLU A 582 1.95 19.15 14.22
CA GLU A 582 0.79 18.83 15.04
C GLU A 582 -0.52 18.87 14.23
N PRO A 583 -1.58 18.15 14.66
CA PRO A 583 -2.87 18.14 13.96
C PRO A 583 -3.48 19.53 13.74
N GLU A 584 -3.26 20.46 14.64
CA GLU A 584 -3.75 21.83 14.58
C GLU A 584 -3.05 22.68 13.52
N ASP A 585 -1.85 22.29 13.10
CA ASP A 585 -1.06 22.95 12.06
C ASP A 585 -1.53 22.59 10.65
N GLN A 586 -2.50 21.70 10.55
CA GLN A 586 -3.15 21.36 9.30
C GLN A 586 -4.30 22.30 8.98
N GLU A 587 -4.40 22.74 7.73
CA GLU A 587 -5.57 23.45 7.24
C GLU A 587 -6.00 22.98 5.85
N THR A 588 -7.26 23.21 5.50
CA THR A 588 -7.77 22.98 4.12
C THR A 588 -7.71 24.27 3.33
N LEU A 589 -6.94 24.25 2.23
CA LEU A 589 -6.92 25.30 1.22
C LEU A 589 -7.79 24.92 0.02
N ALA A 590 -8.27 25.93 -0.69
CA ALA A 590 -8.81 25.81 -2.03
C ALA A 590 -7.97 26.68 -2.97
N CYS A 591 -7.26 26.06 -3.90
CA CYS A 591 -6.34 26.74 -4.81
C CYS A 591 -6.70 26.46 -6.26
N GLY A 592 -6.54 27.47 -7.12
CA GLY A 592 -6.67 27.34 -8.56
C GLY A 592 -5.55 28.08 -9.29
N ILE A 593 -5.17 27.56 -10.44
CA ILE A 593 -4.21 28.19 -11.36
C ILE A 593 -4.79 28.27 -12.77
N LEU A 594 -4.56 29.39 -13.46
CA LEU A 594 -4.79 29.56 -14.89
C LEU A 594 -3.45 29.71 -15.59
N VAL A 595 -3.27 29.01 -16.68
CA VAL A 595 -2.02 29.02 -17.48
C VAL A 595 -2.36 29.35 -18.92
N GLY A 596 -1.60 30.27 -19.51
CA GLY A 596 -1.69 30.58 -20.92
C GLY A 596 -2.81 31.58 -21.24
N HIS A 597 -3.91 31.18 -21.79
CA HIS A 597 -4.97 32.03 -22.29
C HIS A 597 -6.35 31.69 -21.71
N THR A 598 -7.28 32.65 -21.83
CA THR A 598 -8.65 32.59 -21.29
C THR A 598 -9.56 31.57 -21.98
N GLY A 599 -9.15 30.99 -23.09
CA GLY A 599 -9.91 29.99 -23.83
C GLY A 599 -9.17 29.49 -25.07
N PRO A 600 -9.70 28.46 -25.74
CA PRO A 600 -9.12 27.94 -26.97
C PRO A 600 -9.18 28.98 -28.09
N LYS A 601 -8.31 28.82 -29.07
CA LYS A 601 -8.35 29.62 -30.28
C LYS A 601 -9.56 29.23 -31.13
N ASP A 602 -10.49 30.14 -31.33
CA ASP A 602 -11.68 29.94 -32.15
C ASP A 602 -11.89 31.09 -33.14
N VAL A 603 -12.92 30.97 -33.99
CA VAL A 603 -13.24 31.98 -35.02
C VAL A 603 -14.07 33.15 -34.51
N HIS A 604 -14.61 33.06 -33.28
CA HIS A 604 -15.55 34.05 -32.74
C HIS A 604 -15.00 34.75 -31.49
N GLY A 605 -14.02 34.14 -30.81
CA GLY A 605 -13.52 34.55 -29.49
C GLY A 605 -12.36 35.54 -29.53
N THR A 606 -12.36 36.44 -28.57
CA THR A 606 -11.19 37.27 -28.24
C THR A 606 -10.32 36.50 -27.22
N ARG A 607 -9.45 35.66 -27.75
CA ARG A 607 -8.46 34.98 -26.92
C ARG A 607 -7.42 35.99 -26.41
N ARG A 608 -7.27 36.11 -25.08
CA ARG A 608 -6.23 36.93 -24.49
C ARG A 608 -5.43 36.10 -23.48
N ALA A 609 -4.24 36.54 -23.15
CA ALA A 609 -3.48 35.98 -22.05
C ALA A 609 -4.24 36.17 -20.73
N VAL A 610 -4.11 35.17 -19.83
CA VAL A 610 -4.66 35.26 -18.46
C VAL A 610 -3.90 36.32 -17.67
N ASP A 611 -4.59 37.03 -16.78
CA ASP A 611 -4.01 38.08 -15.96
C ASP A 611 -4.53 38.01 -14.49
N SER A 612 -4.02 38.90 -13.64
CA SER A 612 -4.39 38.93 -12.22
C SER A 612 -5.88 39.20 -11.97
N TYR A 613 -6.59 39.84 -12.93
CA TYR A 613 -8.02 40.09 -12.79
C TYR A 613 -8.86 38.83 -13.00
N ASP A 614 -8.39 37.89 -13.81
CA ASP A 614 -9.05 36.59 -13.94
C ASP A 614 -9.04 35.85 -12.60
N SER A 615 -7.87 35.68 -11.97
CA SER A 615 -7.77 35.05 -10.66
C SER A 615 -8.47 35.84 -9.55
N LYS A 616 -8.58 37.19 -9.68
CA LYS A 616 -9.37 38.00 -8.76
C LYS A 616 -10.86 37.68 -8.87
N ALA A 617 -11.42 37.64 -10.08
CA ALA A 617 -12.83 37.31 -10.28
C ALA A 617 -13.20 35.96 -9.73
N ASP A 618 -12.33 34.94 -9.98
CA ASP A 618 -12.55 33.59 -9.51
C ASP A 618 -12.49 33.46 -7.97
N VAL A 619 -11.52 34.11 -7.34
CA VAL A 619 -11.41 34.06 -5.86
C VAL A 619 -12.56 34.81 -5.18
N GLU A 620 -13.04 35.92 -5.78
CA GLU A 620 -14.23 36.63 -5.29
C GLU A 620 -15.48 35.76 -5.37
N ALA A 621 -15.67 35.00 -6.46
CA ALA A 621 -16.76 34.06 -6.63
C ALA A 621 -16.70 32.92 -5.57
N VAL A 622 -15.51 32.37 -5.36
CA VAL A 622 -15.30 31.30 -4.33
C VAL A 622 -15.59 31.84 -2.93
N LEU A 623 -15.05 33.00 -2.57
CA LEU A 623 -15.29 33.62 -1.27
C LEU A 623 -16.77 33.95 -1.05
N GLN A 624 -17.46 34.42 -2.06
CA GLN A 624 -18.90 34.69 -2.02
C GLN A 624 -19.69 33.40 -1.79
N ALA A 625 -19.36 32.30 -2.50
CA ALA A 625 -19.98 31.01 -2.33
C ALA A 625 -19.76 30.43 -0.91
N LEU A 626 -18.59 30.70 -0.30
CA LEU A 626 -18.27 30.30 1.07
C LEU A 626 -18.93 31.17 2.15
N GLY A 627 -19.63 32.23 1.75
CA GLY A 627 -20.32 33.13 2.66
C GLY A 627 -19.44 34.22 3.28
N ALA A 628 -18.34 34.58 2.63
CA ALA A 628 -17.51 35.71 3.06
C ALA A 628 -18.32 37.03 3.00
N PRO A 629 -18.10 37.93 3.97
CA PRO A 629 -18.79 39.24 3.97
C PRO A 629 -18.33 40.15 2.83
N SER A 630 -19.20 41.03 2.36
CA SER A 630 -18.93 41.96 1.23
C SER A 630 -17.84 43.00 1.51
N LYS A 631 -17.41 43.15 2.76
CA LYS A 631 -16.43 44.19 3.19
C LYS A 631 -14.98 43.67 3.21
N VAL A 632 -14.62 42.74 2.32
CA VAL A 632 -13.24 42.25 2.21
C VAL A 632 -12.36 43.38 1.63
N GLN A 633 -11.18 43.54 2.25
CA GLN A 633 -10.20 44.56 1.84
C GLN A 633 -9.10 43.95 0.98
N PHE A 634 -8.68 44.65 -0.06
CA PHE A 634 -7.50 44.31 -0.86
C PHE A 634 -6.27 44.95 -0.22
N GLN A 635 -5.23 44.16 0.00
CA GLN A 635 -3.98 44.59 0.63
C GLN A 635 -2.79 44.03 -0.16
N ARG A 636 -1.72 44.81 -0.24
CA ARG A 636 -0.43 44.36 -0.77
C ARG A 636 0.31 43.47 0.24
N GLY A 637 1.39 42.84 -0.20
CA GLY A 637 2.29 42.10 0.66
C GLY A 637 1.87 40.63 0.82
N LEU A 638 1.85 39.90 -0.27
CA LEU A 638 1.83 38.46 -0.30
C LEU A 638 3.26 37.89 -0.16
N SER A 639 3.34 36.57 0.01
CA SER A 639 4.61 35.83 0.13
C SER A 639 5.42 35.91 -1.18
N GLU A 640 6.70 35.57 -1.11
CA GLU A 640 7.71 35.74 -2.16
C GLU A 640 7.44 34.95 -3.45
N TRP A 641 6.63 33.92 -3.41
CA TRP A 641 6.22 33.18 -4.63
C TRP A 641 5.17 33.88 -5.50
N TRP A 642 4.60 34.99 -5.01
CA TRP A 642 3.71 35.86 -5.78
C TRP A 642 4.46 37.01 -6.41
N HIS A 643 4.01 37.48 -7.56
CA HIS A 643 4.55 38.66 -8.21
C HIS A 643 4.29 39.91 -7.34
N PRO A 644 5.32 40.69 -6.95
CA PRO A 644 5.16 41.77 -5.97
C PRO A 644 4.23 42.90 -6.42
N GLY A 645 4.13 43.18 -7.72
CA GLY A 645 3.29 44.26 -8.25
C GLY A 645 1.98 43.80 -8.88
N ARG A 646 1.78 42.47 -9.08
CA ARG A 646 0.59 41.92 -9.76
C ARG A 646 -0.08 40.82 -8.93
N SER A 647 -0.10 41.03 -7.61
CA SER A 647 -0.78 40.16 -6.67
C SER A 647 -1.33 40.97 -5.50
N ALA A 648 -2.36 40.43 -4.84
CA ALA A 648 -2.94 41.04 -3.65
C ALA A 648 -3.55 39.94 -2.75
N ARG A 649 -3.66 40.23 -1.46
CA ARG A 649 -4.43 39.45 -0.54
C ARG A 649 -5.79 40.08 -0.24
N MET A 650 -6.76 39.22 -0.01
CA MET A 650 -8.09 39.61 0.43
C MET A 650 -8.20 39.32 1.92
N ALA A 651 -8.50 40.36 2.72
CA ALA A 651 -8.45 40.27 4.16
C ALA A 651 -9.65 40.93 4.87
N LEU A 652 -9.94 40.49 6.07
CA LEU A 652 -10.81 41.13 7.05
C LEU A 652 -9.97 41.61 8.21
N GLY A 653 -9.59 42.87 8.22
CA GLY A 653 -8.62 43.43 9.15
C GLY A 653 -7.26 42.74 8.98
N LYS A 654 -6.79 42.02 10.01
CA LYS A 654 -5.50 41.30 9.95
C LYS A 654 -5.60 39.87 9.38
N THR A 655 -6.82 39.29 9.32
CA THR A 655 -7.04 37.92 8.87
C THR A 655 -7.07 37.84 7.36
N SER A 656 -6.11 37.13 6.78
CA SER A 656 -6.09 36.81 5.34
C SER A 656 -7.15 35.74 5.04
N LEU A 657 -8.03 36.02 4.08
CA LEU A 657 -9.02 35.06 3.56
C LEU A 657 -8.49 34.36 2.33
N ALA A 658 -7.77 35.09 1.46
CA ALA A 658 -7.24 34.56 0.22
C ALA A 658 -6.07 35.41 -0.29
N GLY A 659 -5.22 34.79 -1.12
CA GLY A 659 -4.25 35.45 -1.98
C GLY A 659 -4.57 35.19 -3.45
N PHE A 660 -4.27 36.11 -4.33
CA PHE A 660 -4.43 35.95 -5.78
C PHE A 660 -3.45 36.80 -6.57
N GLY A 661 -3.24 36.47 -7.83
CA GLY A 661 -2.41 37.22 -8.76
C GLY A 661 -1.47 36.36 -9.60
N GLU A 662 -0.46 36.96 -10.17
CA GLU A 662 0.57 36.26 -10.94
C GLU A 662 1.56 35.55 -10.04
N ILE A 663 1.99 34.38 -10.46
CA ILE A 663 3.10 33.64 -9.82
C ILE A 663 4.42 34.32 -10.23
N HIS A 664 5.35 34.40 -9.28
CA HIS A 664 6.65 35.07 -9.49
C HIS A 664 7.45 34.38 -10.62
N PRO A 665 8.05 35.10 -11.56
CA PRO A 665 8.81 34.53 -12.67
C PRO A 665 9.95 33.59 -12.24
N LYS A 666 10.61 33.85 -11.10
CA LYS A 666 11.62 32.97 -10.54
C LYS A 666 11.07 31.57 -10.15
N VAL A 667 9.83 31.53 -9.67
CA VAL A 667 9.15 30.27 -9.32
C VAL A 667 8.83 29.49 -10.59
N LEU A 668 8.29 30.18 -11.61
CA LEU A 668 8.00 29.56 -12.91
C LEU A 668 9.27 28.98 -13.55
N ALA A 669 10.36 29.73 -13.54
CA ALA A 669 11.65 29.28 -14.08
C ALA A 669 12.20 28.08 -13.30
N ALA A 670 12.05 28.05 -11.97
CA ALA A 670 12.50 26.93 -11.14
C ALA A 670 11.71 25.63 -11.37
N LEU A 671 10.46 25.72 -11.84
CA LEU A 671 9.58 24.61 -12.17
C LEU A 671 9.50 24.28 -13.67
N ASP A 672 10.31 24.95 -14.50
CA ASP A 672 10.29 24.85 -15.96
C ASP A 672 8.88 25.05 -16.57
N LEU A 673 8.13 26.01 -16.03
CA LEU A 673 6.78 26.35 -16.48
C LEU A 673 6.79 27.71 -17.19
N LYS A 674 6.28 27.76 -18.42
CA LYS A 674 6.17 28.97 -19.21
C LYS A 674 4.84 29.68 -18.90
N GLY A 675 4.93 30.99 -18.61
CA GLY A 675 3.78 31.82 -18.31
C GLY A 675 3.10 32.42 -19.56
N PRO A 676 2.01 33.19 -19.32
CA PRO A 676 1.54 33.71 -18.05
C PRO A 676 0.89 32.64 -17.17
N VAL A 677 1.06 32.76 -15.85
CA VAL A 677 0.43 31.92 -14.86
C VAL A 677 -0.13 32.80 -13.75
N VAL A 678 -1.43 32.72 -13.53
CA VAL A 678 -2.11 33.38 -12.41
C VAL A 678 -2.74 32.32 -11.51
N ALA A 679 -2.84 32.63 -10.23
CA ALA A 679 -3.33 31.71 -9.22
C ALA A 679 -4.18 32.42 -8.17
N PHE A 680 -4.93 31.62 -7.42
CA PHE A 680 -5.52 32.01 -6.15
C PHE A 680 -5.37 30.91 -5.12
N ALA A 681 -5.37 31.29 -3.84
CA ALA A 681 -5.38 30.38 -2.71
C ALA A 681 -6.33 30.92 -1.63
N VAL A 682 -7.33 30.14 -1.24
CA VAL A 682 -8.37 30.49 -0.29
C VAL A 682 -8.20 29.68 0.99
N HIS A 683 -8.08 30.39 2.13
CA HIS A 683 -8.10 29.81 3.47
C HIS A 683 -9.54 29.57 3.94
N THR A 684 -10.08 28.39 3.69
CA THR A 684 -11.50 28.09 3.98
C THR A 684 -11.85 28.22 5.47
N LYS A 685 -10.88 27.96 6.37
CA LYS A 685 -10.97 28.10 7.81
C LYS A 685 -11.16 29.58 8.25
N ASN A 686 -10.55 30.51 7.53
CA ASN A 686 -10.53 31.93 7.89
C ASN A 686 -11.79 32.70 7.48
N VAL A 687 -12.64 32.13 6.64
CA VAL A 687 -13.93 32.72 6.32
C VAL A 687 -14.80 32.73 7.60
N PRO A 688 -15.30 33.89 8.05
CA PRO A 688 -16.03 33.96 9.31
C PRO A 688 -17.33 33.14 9.27
N VAL A 689 -17.75 32.66 10.42
CA VAL A 689 -19.05 31.99 10.55
C VAL A 689 -20.16 33.04 10.37
N PRO A 690 -21.16 32.80 9.50
CA PRO A 690 -22.27 33.72 9.36
C PRO A 690 -22.99 33.96 10.70
N LYS A 691 -23.23 35.21 11.05
CA LYS A 691 -23.97 35.57 12.26
C LYS A 691 -25.48 35.29 12.15
N SER A 692 -25.99 35.26 10.92
CA SER A 692 -27.38 34.92 10.64
C SER A 692 -27.61 33.42 10.80
N LYS A 693 -28.65 33.04 11.51
CA LYS A 693 -29.13 31.66 11.65
C LYS A 693 -29.95 31.17 10.44
N SER A 694 -30.30 32.09 9.53
CA SER A 694 -31.13 31.82 8.35
C SER A 694 -30.40 32.20 7.07
N ALA A 695 -30.60 31.40 6.02
CA ALA A 695 -30.18 31.71 4.65
C ALA A 695 -31.05 32.81 3.97
N THR A 696 -32.10 33.26 4.64
CA THR A 696 -33.01 34.28 4.12
C THR A 696 -32.25 35.60 3.94
N ARG A 697 -32.27 36.12 2.72
CA ARG A 697 -31.73 37.46 2.43
C ARG A 697 -32.77 38.52 2.86
N PRO A 698 -32.30 39.72 3.31
CA PRO A 698 -33.23 40.83 3.55
C PRO A 698 -33.94 41.20 2.27
N ALA A 699 -35.11 41.84 2.43
CA ALA A 699 -35.86 42.38 1.27
C ALA A 699 -34.96 43.36 0.51
N LEU A 700 -35.09 43.32 -0.80
CA LEU A 700 -34.41 44.30 -1.67
C LEU A 700 -34.98 45.69 -1.41
N ASN A 701 -34.11 46.65 -1.09
CA ASN A 701 -34.50 48.05 -0.92
C ASN A 701 -33.99 48.88 -2.09
N ILE A 702 -34.86 49.14 -3.06
CA ILE A 702 -34.58 49.94 -4.24
C ILE A 702 -35.23 51.31 -4.06
N SER A 703 -34.54 52.37 -4.44
CA SER A 703 -35.09 53.70 -4.54
C SER A 703 -35.79 53.89 -5.87
N ASP A 704 -36.99 54.43 -5.86
CA ASP A 704 -37.76 54.82 -7.09
C ASP A 704 -37.21 56.08 -7.72
N LEU A 705 -36.26 56.76 -7.08
CA LEU A 705 -35.69 58.04 -7.56
C LEU A 705 -34.47 57.76 -8.44
N GLN A 706 -34.32 58.58 -9.48
CA GLN A 706 -33.21 58.47 -10.42
C GLN A 706 -31.87 58.81 -9.76
N ALA A 707 -30.88 57.94 -9.96
CA ALA A 707 -29.50 58.20 -9.53
C ALA A 707 -28.82 59.24 -10.43
N VAL A 708 -27.87 59.95 -9.85
CA VAL A 708 -27.01 60.93 -10.57
C VAL A 708 -25.58 60.45 -10.54
N GLU A 709 -24.90 60.43 -11.67
CA GLU A 709 -23.46 60.07 -11.74
C GLU A 709 -22.62 61.34 -11.98
N ARG A 710 -21.49 61.43 -11.30
CA ARG A 710 -20.49 62.52 -11.43
C ARG A 710 -19.08 61.94 -11.52
N ASP A 711 -18.33 62.45 -12.47
CA ASP A 711 -16.93 62.10 -12.67
C ASP A 711 -16.00 63.10 -12.01
N PHE A 712 -14.97 62.59 -11.37
CA PHE A 712 -13.90 63.35 -10.74
C PHE A 712 -12.56 62.79 -11.17
N ALA A 713 -11.63 63.64 -11.52
CA ALA A 713 -10.25 63.26 -11.78
C ALA A 713 -9.34 63.93 -10.74
N PHE A 714 -8.56 63.13 -10.02
CA PHE A 714 -7.64 63.65 -9.01
C PHE A 714 -6.20 63.38 -9.39
N VAL A 715 -5.35 64.42 -9.31
CA VAL A 715 -3.91 64.26 -9.43
C VAL A 715 -3.35 63.93 -8.05
N VAL A 716 -2.74 62.78 -7.96
CA VAL A 716 -2.22 62.24 -6.68
C VAL A 716 -0.78 61.72 -6.87
N ASP A 717 -0.04 61.55 -5.77
CA ASP A 717 1.28 60.91 -5.81
C ASP A 717 1.16 59.47 -6.33
N GLN A 718 2.16 59.01 -7.09
CA GLN A 718 2.15 57.73 -7.76
C GLN A 718 2.01 56.54 -6.74
N SER A 719 2.45 56.73 -5.48
CA SER A 719 2.34 55.74 -4.40
C SER A 719 0.93 55.62 -3.82
N VAL A 720 0.04 56.61 -4.08
CA VAL A 720 -1.34 56.57 -3.56
C VAL A 720 -2.10 55.42 -4.18
N GLU A 721 -2.60 54.53 -3.34
CA GLU A 721 -3.46 53.44 -3.75
C GLU A 721 -4.86 53.94 -4.09
N ALA A 722 -5.42 53.47 -5.23
CA ALA A 722 -6.76 53.87 -5.70
C ALA A 722 -7.86 53.63 -4.62
N ILE A 723 -7.71 52.57 -3.83
CA ILE A 723 -8.67 52.25 -2.74
C ILE A 723 -8.71 53.32 -1.65
N THR A 724 -7.60 54.06 -1.42
CA THR A 724 -7.57 55.21 -0.48
C THR A 724 -8.45 56.33 -0.97
N LEU A 725 -8.39 56.64 -2.28
CA LEU A 725 -9.23 57.62 -2.90
C LEU A 725 -10.70 57.22 -2.90
N VAL A 726 -11.00 55.96 -3.33
CA VAL A 726 -12.36 55.40 -3.35
C VAL A 726 -13.00 55.46 -1.96
N ASN A 727 -12.28 55.05 -0.92
CA ASN A 727 -12.80 55.08 0.47
C ASN A 727 -13.02 56.50 0.97
N ALA A 728 -12.14 57.43 0.63
CA ALA A 728 -12.30 58.82 0.99
C ALA A 728 -13.54 59.43 0.31
N ALA A 729 -13.71 59.21 -0.99
CA ALA A 729 -14.88 59.66 -1.74
C ALA A 729 -16.18 59.04 -1.20
N LYS A 730 -16.21 57.70 -1.02
CA LYS A 730 -17.38 57.00 -0.46
C LYS A 730 -17.72 57.46 0.95
N GLY A 731 -16.72 57.81 1.77
CA GLY A 731 -16.90 58.36 3.09
C GLY A 731 -17.37 59.83 3.15
N ALA A 732 -17.45 60.54 2.04
CA ALA A 732 -17.84 61.94 2.02
C ALA A 732 -19.33 62.14 2.36
N ASP A 733 -20.18 61.28 1.87
CA ASP A 733 -21.58 61.22 2.24
C ASP A 733 -22.11 59.77 2.26
N LYS A 734 -22.37 59.27 3.45
CA LYS A 734 -22.78 57.87 3.65
C LYS A 734 -24.23 57.58 3.28
N VAL A 735 -25.05 58.61 3.07
CA VAL A 735 -26.46 58.48 2.76
C VAL A 735 -26.68 58.53 1.25
N LEU A 736 -26.03 59.44 0.58
CA LEU A 736 -26.25 59.71 -0.85
C LEU A 736 -25.29 58.96 -1.76
N ILE A 737 -24.03 58.70 -1.33
CA ILE A 737 -23.07 58.02 -2.17
C ILE A 737 -23.29 56.50 -2.09
N ASP A 738 -23.79 55.93 -3.17
CA ASP A 738 -24.07 54.49 -3.32
C ASP A 738 -22.82 53.75 -3.81
N GLU A 739 -22.22 54.20 -4.90
CA GLU A 739 -21.06 53.57 -5.55
C GLU A 739 -19.99 54.63 -5.90
N VAL A 740 -18.74 54.21 -5.80
CA VAL A 740 -17.56 54.93 -6.34
C VAL A 740 -16.74 53.93 -7.11
N ARG A 741 -16.53 54.16 -8.39
CA ARG A 741 -15.83 53.30 -9.32
C ARG A 741 -14.69 54.04 -9.99
N VAL A 742 -13.47 53.48 -9.95
CA VAL A 742 -12.33 53.97 -10.76
C VAL A 742 -12.54 53.53 -12.21
N PHE A 743 -12.45 54.39 -13.14
CA PHE A 743 -12.60 54.06 -14.58
C PHE A 743 -11.38 54.41 -15.41
N ASP A 744 -10.47 55.25 -14.89
CA ASP A 744 -9.25 55.58 -15.63
C ASP A 744 -8.08 55.88 -14.67
N GLU A 745 -6.87 55.47 -15.06
CA GLU A 745 -5.60 55.86 -14.44
C GLU A 745 -4.63 56.33 -15.53
N PHE A 746 -4.18 57.55 -15.42
CA PHE A 746 -3.24 58.13 -16.36
C PHE A 746 -1.95 58.56 -15.67
N SER A 747 -0.80 58.18 -16.24
CA SER A 747 0.55 58.60 -15.79
C SER A 747 1.37 59.13 -16.93
N GLY A 748 2.20 60.15 -16.68
CA GLY A 748 3.04 60.75 -17.69
C GLY A 748 2.34 61.91 -18.49
N GLY A 749 2.83 62.25 -19.70
CA GLY A 749 2.30 63.33 -20.51
C GLY A 749 2.43 64.69 -19.84
N SER A 750 1.29 65.35 -19.54
CA SER A 750 1.23 66.69 -18.91
C SER A 750 1.38 66.67 -17.38
N LEU A 751 1.50 65.46 -16.74
CA LEU A 751 1.67 65.33 -15.28
C LEU A 751 3.15 65.44 -14.91
N ALA A 752 3.43 66.07 -13.79
CA ALA A 752 4.77 66.12 -13.24
C ALA A 752 5.26 64.65 -12.89
N PRO A 753 6.57 64.40 -12.99
CA PRO A 753 7.14 63.12 -12.60
C PRO A 753 6.75 62.71 -11.14
N GLY A 754 6.38 61.46 -10.92
CA GLY A 754 5.94 60.97 -9.60
C GLY A 754 4.45 61.20 -9.28
N LEU A 755 3.69 61.79 -10.20
CA LEU A 755 2.26 61.98 -10.09
C LEU A 755 1.47 61.11 -11.08
N LYS A 756 0.23 60.78 -10.72
CA LYS A 756 -0.76 60.11 -11.54
C LYS A 756 -2.14 60.76 -11.39
N SER A 757 -2.96 60.64 -12.41
CA SER A 757 -4.37 61.05 -12.37
C SER A 757 -5.23 59.81 -12.21
N LEU A 758 -6.09 59.79 -11.19
CA LEU A 758 -7.10 58.75 -10.96
C LEU A 758 -8.49 59.37 -11.26
N ALA A 759 -9.20 58.79 -12.22
CA ALA A 759 -10.56 59.21 -12.53
C ALA A 759 -11.59 58.26 -11.92
N VAL A 760 -12.57 58.81 -11.25
CA VAL A 760 -13.63 58.06 -10.55
C VAL A 760 -15.00 58.54 -10.91
N THR A 761 -15.93 57.65 -11.17
CA THR A 761 -17.37 57.93 -11.22
C THR A 761 -17.95 57.73 -9.85
N VAL A 762 -18.67 58.70 -9.33
CA VAL A 762 -19.43 58.64 -8.08
C VAL A 762 -20.93 58.67 -8.39
N ARG A 763 -21.63 57.60 -7.96
CA ARG A 763 -23.06 57.47 -8.11
C ARG A 763 -23.76 57.97 -6.83
N LEU A 764 -24.61 58.94 -6.99
CA LEU A 764 -25.44 59.51 -5.94
C LEU A 764 -26.84 58.95 -6.05
N GLN A 765 -27.34 58.25 -5.04
CA GLN A 765 -28.67 57.67 -5.01
C GLN A 765 -29.54 58.40 -3.97
N PRO A 766 -30.45 59.28 -4.43
CA PRO A 766 -31.42 59.89 -3.53
C PRO A 766 -32.36 58.85 -2.93
N LYS A 767 -32.84 59.08 -1.71
CA LYS A 767 -33.74 58.16 -1.02
C LYS A 767 -35.15 58.72 -0.83
N ASP A 768 -35.21 59.98 -0.46
CA ASP A 768 -36.46 60.61 -0.05
C ASP A 768 -36.96 61.64 -1.07
N THR A 769 -36.08 62.38 -1.69
CA THR A 769 -36.42 63.44 -2.70
C THR A 769 -35.37 63.49 -3.81
N THR A 770 -35.79 63.97 -5.00
CA THR A 770 -34.88 64.20 -6.13
C THR A 770 -33.82 65.23 -5.78
N LEU A 771 -32.56 64.97 -6.16
CA LEU A 771 -31.43 65.89 -5.93
C LEU A 771 -31.57 67.14 -6.77
N LYS A 772 -31.34 68.27 -6.15
CA LYS A 772 -31.17 69.56 -6.86
C LYS A 772 -29.67 69.82 -7.13
N ASP A 773 -29.35 70.71 -8.09
CA ASP A 773 -27.97 70.99 -8.41
C ASP A 773 -27.16 71.47 -7.20
N ALA A 774 -27.75 72.29 -6.32
CA ALA A 774 -27.09 72.69 -5.07
C ALA A 774 -26.73 71.47 -4.11
N ASP A 775 -27.56 70.45 -4.07
CA ASP A 775 -27.31 69.26 -3.28
C ASP A 775 -26.14 68.45 -3.88
N ILE A 776 -26.09 68.31 -5.21
CA ILE A 776 -25.02 67.63 -5.95
C ILE A 776 -23.69 68.39 -5.77
N GLU A 777 -23.70 69.75 -5.91
CA GLU A 777 -22.48 70.53 -5.67
C GLU A 777 -21.96 70.42 -4.26
N ALA A 778 -22.83 70.49 -3.27
CA ALA A 778 -22.45 70.36 -1.88
C ALA A 778 -21.80 68.97 -1.56
N VAL A 779 -22.30 67.90 -2.24
CA VAL A 779 -21.68 66.56 -2.08
C VAL A 779 -20.35 66.51 -2.84
N ALA A 780 -20.26 67.13 -4.03
CA ALA A 780 -19.01 67.22 -4.81
C ALA A 780 -17.89 67.93 -4.03
N GLU A 781 -18.18 69.04 -3.36
CA GLU A 781 -17.25 69.76 -2.50
C GLU A 781 -16.76 68.88 -1.34
N LYS A 782 -17.68 68.15 -0.68
CA LYS A 782 -17.31 67.19 0.36
C LYS A 782 -16.40 66.06 -0.15
N ILE A 783 -16.66 65.52 -1.37
CA ILE A 783 -15.83 64.50 -2.01
C ILE A 783 -14.42 65.06 -2.23
N VAL A 784 -14.31 66.23 -2.87
CA VAL A 784 -13.00 66.86 -3.14
C VAL A 784 -12.24 67.13 -1.84
N ALA A 785 -12.88 67.72 -0.83
CA ALA A 785 -12.24 67.98 0.44
C ALA A 785 -11.73 66.72 1.16
N LYS A 786 -12.56 65.65 1.15
CA LYS A 786 -12.20 64.35 1.77
C LYS A 786 -11.08 63.64 1.04
N VAL A 787 -11.15 63.62 -0.31
CA VAL A 787 -10.10 63.00 -1.12
C VAL A 787 -8.80 63.76 -1.02
N THR A 788 -8.79 65.07 -1.10
CA THR A 788 -7.59 65.93 -0.93
C THR A 788 -6.98 65.68 0.46
N LYS A 789 -7.79 65.65 1.53
CA LYS A 789 -7.32 65.37 2.90
C LYS A 789 -6.70 63.98 3.02
N ALA A 790 -7.25 62.99 2.36
CA ALA A 790 -6.81 61.59 2.50
C ALA A 790 -5.58 61.23 1.63
N THR A 791 -5.46 61.87 0.45
CA THR A 791 -4.46 61.52 -0.57
C THR A 791 -3.39 62.59 -0.77
N GLY A 792 -3.59 63.81 -0.24
CA GLY A 792 -2.77 64.96 -0.54
C GLY A 792 -2.90 65.50 -1.99
N GLY A 793 -3.81 64.89 -2.76
CA GLY A 793 -4.00 65.22 -4.18
C GLY A 793 -4.95 66.39 -4.41
N SER A 794 -4.99 66.90 -5.65
CA SER A 794 -5.87 68.01 -6.10
C SER A 794 -6.79 67.51 -7.21
N LEU A 795 -7.99 68.11 -7.26
CA LEU A 795 -8.87 67.89 -8.40
C LEU A 795 -8.20 68.43 -9.67
N ARG A 796 -8.23 67.58 -10.72
CA ARG A 796 -7.74 68.01 -12.04
C ARG A 796 -8.79 68.86 -12.72
N GLY A 797 -8.43 70.05 -12.98
CA GLY A 797 -9.29 71.06 -13.68
C GLY A 797 -9.46 70.75 -15.17
#